data_43c20b6c960569c62247e6ae0912b7e3
#
_entry.id   43c20b6c960569c62247e6ae0912b7e3
#
_cell.length_a   1.000
_cell.length_b   1.000
_cell.length_c   1.000
_cell.angle_alpha   90.00
_cell.angle_beta   90.00
_cell.angle_gamma   90.00
#
_symmetry.space_group_name_H-M   'P 1'
#
loop_
_entity.id
_entity.type
_entity.pdbx_description
1 polymer ?
#
loop_
_entity_poly.entity_id
_entity_poly.type
_entity_poly.pdbx_seq_one_letter_code
_entity_poly.pdbx_strand_id
1 'polypeptide(L)'
;MSLASKYDPVQIEDKWYKIWQEKGFFNSKPNPDKEPFTIVIPPPNVTGVLHMGHMLNNTIQDILTRRARMQGKEACWIPGTDHASIATEAKVVAMLKEKGIDKESLSREEFLKYAWEWKDKYGGIILEQLKKLGASCDWKRTKFTMDEDLSKSVISVFIDLYEKGHIYRGIRMVNWDPEGKTALADDEVIYREVDSQLYYIKYKIKETSDSLIIATTRPETLLGDTAVCIHPNDNRFKKYKGKKAIVPLVNREVPIIEDEYVDMEFGTGCLKVTPSHDENDYKLGQKHNLESIDIFDDEGKINNNGILYTGKDRFKVRKQIIKDLDKIGQLKKVENYKNKIGFSERTDAVVEPKISTQWFLKMKEIKKPALQNVLNDNIQFHPKKLKNMYKSWMENINDWCISRQLWWGHQIPAYYLPNGKFVVAENIKEALKKAKKIDTSITINDLKQDEDILDTWFSSWLWPISVFDGINNPDNEEIKYYYPTSDLVTAPEIIFFWVARMIISGYEYRKEMPFKNVYFTGIVRDEKRRKMSKSLGNSPDPIELMKKYGADGVRSGMLFSAPAGNALLFNEKLCEQGRNFSNKLWNAFRLIKSFKVGNKDDNNRIVIEWINSKFNEKISEVNDHFSKYRISDALLTLYKFVWEDFCNCLLYTST
;
A
#
# COMPACT_ATOMS: atom_id res chain seq x y z
N MET A 1 29.95 -39.59 16.20
CA MET A 1 28.51 -39.77 15.96
C MET A 1 28.28 -39.78 14.46
N SER A 2 27.59 -40.79 13.91
CA SER A 2 27.20 -40.83 12.51
C SER A 2 26.09 -39.82 12.26
N LEU A 3 26.19 -39.05 11.18
CA LEU A 3 25.13 -38.15 10.74
C LEU A 3 23.90 -38.94 10.28
N ALA A 4 22.71 -38.40 10.51
CA ALA A 4 21.47 -39.00 10.00
C ALA A 4 21.50 -39.22 8.49
N SER A 5 20.81 -40.25 7.99
CA SER A 5 20.78 -40.59 6.56
C SER A 5 20.09 -39.55 5.68
N LYS A 6 19.25 -38.71 6.28
CA LYS A 6 18.53 -37.62 5.60
C LYS A 6 18.63 -36.34 6.40
N TYR A 7 18.61 -35.21 5.73
CA TYR A 7 18.40 -33.92 6.34
C TYR A 7 16.96 -33.82 6.85
N ASP A 8 16.81 -33.55 8.15
CA ASP A 8 15.49 -33.36 8.78
C ASP A 8 15.40 -31.92 9.33
N PRO A 9 14.76 -30.99 8.60
CA PRO A 9 14.66 -29.60 9.01
C PRO A 9 13.91 -29.40 10.33
N VAL A 10 12.90 -30.23 10.63
CA VAL A 10 12.06 -30.09 11.82
C VAL A 10 12.87 -30.19 13.12
N GLN A 11 13.86 -31.10 13.16
CA GLN A 11 14.72 -31.27 14.33
C GLN A 11 15.82 -30.21 14.46
N ILE A 12 16.13 -29.49 13.39
CA ILE A 12 17.33 -28.66 13.28
C ILE A 12 16.97 -27.18 13.35
N GLU A 13 15.95 -26.73 12.63
CA GLU A 13 15.67 -25.33 12.41
C GLU A 13 15.36 -24.57 13.70
N ASP A 14 14.44 -25.07 14.53
CA ASP A 14 14.07 -24.42 15.79
C ASP A 14 15.25 -24.35 16.76
N LYS A 15 16.04 -25.44 16.84
CA LYS A 15 17.22 -25.50 17.69
C LYS A 15 18.26 -24.44 17.31
N TRP A 16 18.61 -24.36 16.02
CA TRP A 16 19.64 -23.42 15.56
C TRP A 16 19.16 -22.00 15.62
N TYR A 17 17.89 -21.74 15.26
CA TYR A 17 17.35 -20.41 15.32
C TYR A 17 17.34 -19.86 16.76
N LYS A 18 16.96 -20.68 17.73
CA LYS A 18 17.05 -20.34 19.16
C LYS A 18 18.50 -20.01 19.59
N ILE A 19 19.48 -20.84 19.20
CA ILE A 19 20.89 -20.60 19.49
C ILE A 19 21.34 -19.24 18.89
N TRP A 20 20.98 -18.94 17.65
CA TRP A 20 21.35 -17.67 17.01
C TRP A 20 20.78 -16.46 17.72
N GLN A 21 19.53 -16.55 18.18
CA GLN A 21 18.88 -15.48 18.96
C GLN A 21 19.56 -15.31 20.34
N GLU A 22 19.77 -16.39 21.06
CA GLU A 22 20.41 -16.36 22.40
C GLU A 22 21.82 -15.79 22.34
N LYS A 23 22.59 -16.12 21.31
CA LYS A 23 23.93 -15.58 21.09
C LYS A 23 23.94 -14.16 20.50
N GLY A 24 22.79 -13.62 20.13
CA GLY A 24 22.66 -12.26 19.59
C GLY A 24 23.32 -12.06 18.22
N PHE A 25 23.42 -13.12 17.39
CA PHE A 25 24.07 -13.02 16.07
C PHE A 25 23.37 -12.10 15.09
N PHE A 26 22.13 -11.74 15.35
CA PHE A 26 21.34 -10.83 14.51
C PHE A 26 21.34 -9.40 15.04
N ASN A 27 21.81 -9.17 16.26
CA ASN A 27 21.84 -7.85 16.86
C ASN A 27 22.88 -6.97 16.18
N SER A 28 22.59 -5.70 16.03
CA SER A 28 23.48 -4.70 15.47
C SER A 28 23.63 -3.50 16.41
N LYS A 29 24.75 -2.82 16.31
CA LYS A 29 25.01 -1.56 17.01
C LYS A 29 25.94 -0.69 16.15
N PRO A 30 25.86 0.63 16.24
CA PRO A 30 26.79 1.50 15.54
C PRO A 30 28.25 1.07 15.83
N ASN A 31 29.02 0.90 14.77
CA ASN A 31 30.41 0.51 14.83
C ASN A 31 31.20 1.28 13.74
N PRO A 32 31.99 2.31 14.13
CA PRO A 32 32.70 3.14 13.18
C PRO A 32 33.76 2.39 12.34
N ASP A 33 34.21 1.21 12.80
CA ASP A 33 35.19 0.39 12.09
C ASP A 33 34.55 -0.49 10.99
N LYS A 34 33.22 -0.50 10.87
CA LYS A 34 32.50 -1.31 9.91
C LYS A 34 31.58 -0.47 9.04
N GLU A 35 31.48 -0.83 7.77
CA GLU A 35 30.48 -0.26 6.87
C GLU A 35 29.06 -0.75 7.27
N PRO A 36 28.09 0.15 7.46
CA PRO A 36 26.73 -0.26 7.74
C PRO A 36 26.06 -0.89 6.52
N PHE A 37 25.23 -1.89 6.76
CA PHE A 37 24.27 -2.41 5.80
C PHE A 37 22.91 -2.49 6.47
N THR A 38 21.99 -1.66 6.03
CA THR A 38 20.71 -1.48 6.70
C THR A 38 19.54 -1.80 5.78
N ILE A 39 18.62 -2.61 6.27
CA ILE A 39 17.30 -2.83 5.66
C ILE A 39 16.23 -2.57 6.72
N VAL A 40 15.17 -1.86 6.32
CA VAL A 40 13.93 -1.76 7.10
C VAL A 40 12.87 -2.62 6.42
N ILE A 41 12.21 -3.48 7.19
CA ILE A 41 11.17 -4.36 6.64
C ILE A 41 10.00 -3.51 6.10
N PRO A 42 9.36 -3.86 4.96
CA PRO A 42 8.01 -3.42 4.72
C PRO A 42 7.11 -3.97 5.83
N PRO A 43 6.65 -3.14 6.78
CA PRO A 43 5.99 -3.65 7.98
C PRO A 43 4.66 -4.32 7.59
N PRO A 44 4.47 -5.63 7.83
CA PRO A 44 3.23 -6.28 7.49
C PRO A 44 2.06 -5.74 8.31
N ASN A 45 0.91 -5.60 7.65
CA ASN A 45 -0.34 -5.18 8.27
C ASN A 45 -0.81 -6.21 9.30
N VAL A 46 -1.24 -5.77 10.50
CA VAL A 46 -1.77 -6.65 11.56
C VAL A 46 -3.18 -7.18 11.24
N THR A 47 -3.47 -7.43 9.97
CA THR A 47 -4.78 -7.89 9.47
C THR A 47 -4.93 -9.41 9.42
N GLY A 48 -3.88 -10.16 9.74
CA GLY A 48 -3.87 -11.63 9.75
C GLY A 48 -2.48 -12.21 9.59
N VAL A 49 -2.41 -13.47 9.15
CA VAL A 49 -1.14 -14.20 8.96
C VAL A 49 -0.45 -13.82 7.63
N LEU A 50 0.84 -14.07 7.50
CA LEU A 50 1.60 -13.83 6.27
C LEU A 50 1.15 -14.77 5.13
N HIS A 51 1.43 -14.39 3.90
CA HIS A 51 1.19 -15.17 2.68
C HIS A 51 2.49 -15.34 1.87
N MET A 52 2.43 -16.10 0.76
CA MET A 52 3.63 -16.43 -0.03
C MET A 52 4.39 -15.21 -0.57
N GLY A 53 3.71 -14.09 -0.84
CA GLY A 53 4.38 -12.83 -1.21
C GLY A 53 5.29 -12.27 -0.11
N HIS A 54 4.87 -12.37 1.16
CA HIS A 54 5.70 -12.00 2.29
C HIS A 54 6.89 -12.96 2.46
N MET A 55 6.69 -14.27 2.20
CA MET A 55 7.78 -15.26 2.25
C MET A 55 8.87 -14.90 1.24
N LEU A 56 8.50 -14.60 -0.02
CA LEU A 56 9.46 -14.17 -1.04
C LEU A 56 10.20 -12.90 -0.64
N ASN A 57 9.46 -11.87 -0.24
CA ASN A 57 10.00 -10.56 0.11
C ASN A 57 11.03 -10.68 1.25
N ASN A 58 10.66 -11.35 2.36
CA ASN A 58 11.53 -11.50 3.52
C ASN A 58 12.71 -12.45 3.26
N THR A 59 12.56 -13.45 2.39
CA THR A 59 13.67 -14.30 1.98
C THR A 59 14.74 -13.50 1.25
N ILE A 60 14.36 -12.58 0.36
CA ILE A 60 15.30 -11.71 -0.36
C ILE A 60 16.02 -10.76 0.61
N GLN A 61 15.29 -10.12 1.52
CA GLN A 61 15.88 -9.26 2.55
C GLN A 61 16.89 -10.01 3.40
N ASP A 62 16.54 -11.22 3.85
CA ASP A 62 17.40 -12.05 4.68
C ASP A 62 18.70 -12.46 3.96
N ILE A 63 18.61 -12.80 2.67
CA ILE A 63 19.79 -13.15 1.86
C ILE A 63 20.73 -11.97 1.72
N LEU A 64 20.23 -10.79 1.43
CA LEU A 64 21.03 -9.56 1.32
C LEU A 64 21.70 -9.25 2.67
N THR A 65 20.96 -9.35 3.76
CA THR A 65 21.44 -9.11 5.12
C THR A 65 22.51 -10.13 5.54
N ARG A 66 22.29 -11.42 5.29
CA ARG A 66 23.27 -12.48 5.61
C ARG A 66 24.54 -12.34 4.77
N ARG A 67 24.39 -11.99 3.49
CA ARG A 67 25.55 -11.72 2.62
C ARG A 67 26.36 -10.54 3.14
N ALA A 68 25.73 -9.47 3.58
CA ALA A 68 26.41 -8.31 4.15
C ALA A 68 27.21 -8.71 5.42
N ARG A 69 26.64 -9.54 6.30
CA ARG A 69 27.38 -10.09 7.46
C ARG A 69 28.58 -10.93 7.05
N MET A 70 28.44 -11.78 6.02
CA MET A 70 29.57 -12.57 5.48
C MET A 70 30.68 -11.68 4.90
N GLN A 71 30.35 -10.49 4.43
CA GLN A 71 31.28 -9.47 3.94
C GLN A 71 31.92 -8.63 5.07
N GLY A 72 31.59 -8.93 6.33
CA GLY A 72 32.12 -8.20 7.49
C GLY A 72 31.44 -6.88 7.82
N LYS A 73 30.35 -6.53 7.12
CA LYS A 73 29.57 -5.31 7.38
C LYS A 73 28.78 -5.40 8.69
N GLU A 74 28.46 -4.25 9.27
CA GLU A 74 27.51 -4.15 10.37
C GLU A 74 26.08 -4.16 9.81
N ALA A 75 25.45 -5.34 9.81
CA ALA A 75 24.16 -5.53 9.16
C ALA A 75 23.00 -5.38 10.16
N CYS A 76 22.18 -4.36 9.93
CA CYS A 76 20.98 -4.06 10.69
C CYS A 76 19.73 -4.30 9.83
N TRP A 77 18.91 -5.28 10.21
CA TRP A 77 17.60 -5.52 9.59
C TRP A 77 16.50 -5.32 10.63
N ILE A 78 15.76 -4.22 10.51
CA ILE A 78 14.74 -3.83 11.48
C ILE A 78 13.41 -4.49 11.13
N PRO A 79 12.86 -5.33 12.03
CA PRO A 79 11.52 -5.89 11.89
C PRO A 79 10.46 -4.93 12.44
N GLY A 80 9.23 -5.11 12.00
CA GLY A 80 8.08 -4.38 12.54
C GLY A 80 6.77 -4.78 11.91
N THR A 81 5.69 -4.14 12.37
CA THR A 81 4.31 -4.33 11.87
C THR A 81 3.62 -2.99 11.72
N ASP A 82 2.64 -2.93 10.80
CA ASP A 82 1.84 -1.74 10.51
C ASP A 82 0.43 -1.89 11.09
N HIS A 83 -0.08 -0.80 11.66
CA HIS A 83 -1.44 -0.75 12.22
C HIS A 83 -2.52 -0.81 11.13
N ALA A 84 -2.23 -0.37 9.91
CA ALA A 84 -3.08 -0.49 8.71
C ALA A 84 -4.53 -0.06 8.94
N SER A 85 -4.74 1.20 9.30
CA SER A 85 -5.99 1.81 9.76
C SER A 85 -7.29 1.16 9.25
N ILE A 86 -7.66 1.40 8.00
CA ILE A 86 -8.92 0.90 7.40
C ILE A 86 -9.00 -0.63 7.46
N ALA A 87 -7.92 -1.30 7.05
CA ALA A 87 -7.92 -2.75 6.89
C ALA A 87 -8.05 -3.47 8.25
N THR A 88 -7.39 -2.96 9.29
CA THR A 88 -7.46 -3.52 10.64
C THR A 88 -8.80 -3.18 11.29
N GLU A 89 -9.28 -1.94 11.18
CA GLU A 89 -10.58 -1.55 11.71
C GLU A 89 -11.71 -2.40 11.11
N ALA A 90 -11.73 -2.63 9.81
CA ALA A 90 -12.69 -3.52 9.16
C ALA A 90 -12.66 -4.96 9.73
N LYS A 91 -11.46 -5.49 10.07
CA LYS A 91 -11.34 -6.81 10.71
C LYS A 91 -11.86 -6.83 12.14
N VAL A 92 -11.59 -5.77 12.90
CA VAL A 92 -12.10 -5.63 14.28
C VAL A 92 -13.62 -5.50 14.27
N VAL A 93 -14.18 -4.69 13.36
CA VAL A 93 -15.65 -4.55 13.19
C VAL A 93 -16.30 -5.90 12.83
N ALA A 94 -15.70 -6.66 11.89
CA ALA A 94 -16.19 -7.98 11.54
C ALA A 94 -16.17 -8.95 12.75
N MET A 95 -15.09 -8.96 13.53
CA MET A 95 -14.99 -9.75 14.77
C MET A 95 -16.02 -9.32 15.81
N LEU A 96 -16.27 -8.04 15.98
CA LEU A 96 -17.28 -7.52 16.91
C LEU A 96 -18.68 -7.97 16.48
N LYS A 97 -18.99 -7.89 15.19
CA LYS A 97 -20.27 -8.34 14.62
C LYS A 97 -20.49 -9.84 14.85
N GLU A 98 -19.46 -10.68 14.72
CA GLU A 98 -19.54 -12.12 15.07
C GLU A 98 -19.85 -12.33 16.55
N LYS A 99 -19.43 -11.43 17.44
CA LYS A 99 -19.75 -11.42 18.88
C LYS A 99 -21.09 -10.78 19.19
N GLY A 100 -21.84 -10.29 18.18
CA GLY A 100 -23.13 -9.60 18.37
C GLY A 100 -22.99 -8.16 18.89
N ILE A 101 -21.82 -7.56 18.77
CA ILE A 101 -21.54 -6.19 19.21
C ILE A 101 -21.52 -5.27 17.99
N ASP A 102 -22.32 -4.20 18.03
CA ASP A 102 -22.30 -3.14 17.01
C ASP A 102 -21.26 -2.09 17.40
N LYS A 103 -20.39 -1.69 16.46
CA LYS A 103 -19.41 -0.62 16.65
C LYS A 103 -20.06 0.68 17.10
N GLU A 104 -21.22 1.02 16.54
CA GLU A 104 -21.93 2.27 16.84
C GLU A 104 -22.47 2.33 18.29
N SER A 105 -22.52 1.18 18.98
CA SER A 105 -22.89 1.10 20.40
C SER A 105 -21.72 1.34 21.36
N LEU A 106 -20.49 1.42 20.85
CA LEU A 106 -19.27 1.58 21.64
C LEU A 106 -18.78 3.03 21.64
N SER A 107 -18.12 3.42 22.72
CA SER A 107 -17.24 4.58 22.72
C SER A 107 -15.94 4.28 21.93
N ARG A 108 -15.22 5.35 21.52
CA ARG A 108 -13.90 5.20 20.88
C ARG A 108 -12.92 4.41 21.74
N GLU A 109 -12.88 4.68 23.04
CA GLU A 109 -11.99 4.02 23.99
C GLU A 109 -12.31 2.52 24.13
N GLU A 110 -13.58 2.16 24.14
CA GLU A 110 -14.01 0.75 24.19
C GLU A 110 -13.63 0.02 22.90
N PHE A 111 -13.86 0.62 21.75
CA PHE A 111 -13.47 0.06 20.46
C PHE A 111 -11.93 -0.14 20.37
N LEU A 112 -11.15 0.85 20.82
CA LEU A 112 -9.69 0.76 20.78
C LEU A 112 -9.15 -0.37 21.65
N LYS A 113 -9.81 -0.77 22.75
CA LYS A 113 -9.40 -1.97 23.52
C LYS A 113 -9.44 -3.22 22.64
N TYR A 114 -10.51 -3.42 21.89
CA TYR A 114 -10.62 -4.56 20.96
C TYR A 114 -9.60 -4.50 19.82
N ALA A 115 -9.30 -3.30 19.33
CA ALA A 115 -8.29 -3.11 18.28
C ALA A 115 -6.88 -3.43 18.78
N TRP A 116 -6.53 -3.05 20.01
CA TRP A 116 -5.25 -3.41 20.63
C TRP A 116 -5.13 -4.91 20.91
N GLU A 117 -6.20 -5.58 21.42
CA GLU A 117 -6.23 -7.05 21.56
C GLU A 117 -6.02 -7.75 20.21
N TRP A 118 -6.65 -7.25 19.15
CA TRP A 118 -6.47 -7.76 17.79
C TRP A 118 -5.01 -7.63 17.34
N LYS A 119 -4.42 -6.46 17.51
CA LYS A 119 -3.02 -6.17 17.18
C LYS A 119 -2.05 -7.08 17.92
N ASP A 120 -2.24 -7.27 19.23
CA ASP A 120 -1.35 -8.12 20.04
C ASP A 120 -1.40 -9.58 19.56
N LYS A 121 -2.58 -10.08 19.26
CA LYS A 121 -2.75 -11.44 18.72
C LYS A 121 -2.07 -11.62 17.36
N TYR A 122 -2.40 -10.79 16.38
CA TYR A 122 -1.95 -10.99 15.00
C TYR A 122 -0.55 -10.47 14.75
N GLY A 123 -0.12 -9.42 15.43
CA GLY A 123 1.25 -8.94 15.40
C GLY A 123 2.23 -10.01 15.92
N GLY A 124 1.90 -10.68 17.02
CA GLY A 124 2.68 -11.80 17.54
C GLY A 124 2.81 -12.95 16.55
N ILE A 125 1.69 -13.36 15.92
CA ILE A 125 1.69 -14.43 14.89
C ILE A 125 2.60 -14.08 13.71
N ILE A 126 2.54 -12.84 13.21
CA ILE A 126 3.37 -12.37 12.09
C ILE A 126 4.85 -12.51 12.41
N LEU A 127 5.27 -12.04 13.58
CA LEU A 127 6.67 -12.10 14.00
C LEU A 127 7.15 -13.55 14.17
N GLU A 128 6.33 -14.43 14.72
CA GLU A 128 6.66 -15.85 14.83
C GLU A 128 6.76 -16.53 13.45
N GLN A 129 5.90 -16.18 12.51
CA GLN A 129 6.01 -16.70 11.14
C GLN A 129 7.31 -16.27 10.45
N LEU A 130 7.78 -15.04 10.69
CA LEU A 130 9.08 -14.56 10.19
C LEU A 130 10.24 -15.32 10.84
N LYS A 131 10.17 -15.60 12.15
CA LYS A 131 11.18 -16.42 12.84
C LYS A 131 11.22 -17.84 12.28
N LYS A 132 10.07 -18.45 12.04
CA LYS A 132 9.97 -19.78 11.40
C LYS A 132 10.53 -19.81 9.99
N LEU A 133 10.38 -18.73 9.22
CA LEU A 133 11.04 -18.58 7.92
C LEU A 133 12.57 -18.52 8.04
N GLY A 134 13.12 -18.27 9.22
CA GLY A 134 14.54 -18.10 9.47
C GLY A 134 15.05 -16.67 9.25
N ALA A 135 14.16 -15.67 9.28
CA ALA A 135 14.53 -14.26 9.10
C ALA A 135 15.52 -13.80 10.18
N SER A 136 16.67 -13.27 9.77
CA SER A 136 17.75 -12.84 10.67
C SER A 136 17.63 -11.35 11.06
N CYS A 137 16.42 -10.93 11.44
CA CYS A 137 16.15 -9.59 11.92
C CYS A 137 16.80 -9.31 13.28
N ASP A 138 17.12 -8.07 13.55
CA ASP A 138 17.43 -7.61 14.91
C ASP A 138 16.13 -7.46 15.72
N TRP A 139 15.71 -8.55 16.35
CA TRP A 139 14.43 -8.63 17.06
C TRP A 139 14.32 -7.70 18.25
N LYS A 140 15.45 -7.18 18.79
CA LYS A 140 15.43 -6.18 19.85
C LYS A 140 14.96 -4.82 19.37
N ARG A 141 15.01 -4.60 18.07
CA ARG A 141 14.59 -3.36 17.40
C ARG A 141 13.19 -3.48 16.76
N THR A 142 12.41 -4.50 17.17
CA THR A 142 11.04 -4.65 16.66
C THR A 142 10.22 -3.40 16.96
N LYS A 143 9.58 -2.84 15.93
CA LYS A 143 8.76 -1.64 16.01
C LYS A 143 7.33 -1.90 15.49
N PHE A 144 6.40 -1.18 16.06
CA PHE A 144 5.03 -1.09 15.58
C PHE A 144 4.73 0.37 15.22
N THR A 145 4.05 0.62 14.10
CA THR A 145 3.85 2.00 13.61
C THR A 145 3.11 2.92 14.58
N MET A 146 2.41 2.37 15.59
CA MET A 146 1.77 3.14 16.67
C MET A 146 2.51 3.03 18.02
N ASP A 147 3.77 2.60 18.05
CA ASP A 147 4.60 2.74 19.26
C ASP A 147 4.72 4.23 19.62
N GLU A 148 4.88 4.54 20.90
CA GLU A 148 4.82 5.90 21.44
C GLU A 148 5.83 6.84 20.75
N ASP A 149 7.06 6.42 20.57
CA ASP A 149 8.13 7.20 19.92
C ASP A 149 7.84 7.44 18.42
N LEU A 150 7.27 6.44 17.72
CA LEU A 150 6.86 6.59 16.35
C LEU A 150 5.63 7.48 16.20
N SER A 151 4.66 7.32 17.09
CA SER A 151 3.46 8.17 17.13
C SER A 151 3.83 9.64 17.37
N LYS A 152 4.78 9.90 18.28
CA LYS A 152 5.30 11.23 18.50
C LYS A 152 5.94 11.82 17.24
N SER A 153 6.71 11.02 16.51
CA SER A 153 7.30 11.44 15.23
C SER A 153 6.22 11.83 14.21
N VAL A 154 5.14 11.03 14.09
CA VAL A 154 4.02 11.32 13.19
C VAL A 154 3.33 12.64 13.54
N ILE A 155 3.04 12.86 14.81
CA ILE A 155 2.39 14.09 15.30
C ILE A 155 3.30 15.31 15.07
N SER A 156 4.59 15.21 15.38
CA SER A 156 5.57 16.27 15.14
C SER A 156 5.66 16.66 13.66
N VAL A 157 5.67 15.67 12.78
CA VAL A 157 5.67 15.87 11.31
C VAL A 157 4.39 16.55 10.83
N PHE A 158 3.23 16.16 11.35
CA PHE A 158 1.97 16.84 11.00
C PHE A 158 2.00 18.32 11.40
N ILE A 159 2.45 18.63 12.61
CA ILE A 159 2.53 20.02 13.13
C ILE A 159 3.50 20.83 12.27
N ASP A 160 4.70 20.29 11.99
CA ASP A 160 5.72 20.97 11.17
C ASP A 160 5.21 21.28 9.76
N LEU A 161 4.60 20.31 9.08
CA LEU A 161 4.04 20.51 7.74
C LEU A 161 2.84 21.47 7.74
N TYR A 162 2.06 21.49 8.81
CA TYR A 162 0.98 22.45 8.99
C TYR A 162 1.54 23.89 9.17
N GLU A 163 2.53 24.06 10.02
CA GLU A 163 3.17 25.36 10.27
C GLU A 163 3.91 25.90 9.03
N LYS A 164 4.47 25.01 8.20
CA LYS A 164 5.01 25.34 6.88
C LYS A 164 3.94 25.64 5.82
N GLY A 165 2.67 25.44 6.13
CA GLY A 165 1.54 25.65 5.20
C GLY A 165 1.42 24.58 4.12
N HIS A 166 2.08 23.42 4.27
CA HIS A 166 1.93 22.27 3.40
C HIS A 166 0.69 21.45 3.74
N ILE A 167 0.33 21.34 5.02
CA ILE A 167 -0.95 20.74 5.42
C ILE A 167 -2.02 21.83 5.54
N TYR A 168 -3.21 21.55 5.03
CA TYR A 168 -4.36 22.41 5.15
C TYR A 168 -5.65 21.61 5.28
N ARG A 169 -6.69 22.23 5.87
CA ARG A 169 -8.04 21.71 5.93
C ARG A 169 -8.89 22.43 4.90
N GLY A 170 -9.63 21.71 4.06
CA GLY A 170 -10.41 22.33 3.01
C GLY A 170 -11.54 21.45 2.48
N ILE A 171 -12.50 22.10 1.80
CA ILE A 171 -13.61 21.43 1.13
C ILE A 171 -13.16 21.07 -0.29
N ARG A 172 -13.19 19.77 -0.61
CA ARG A 172 -12.87 19.26 -1.96
C ARG A 172 -13.74 18.05 -2.31
N MET A 173 -13.81 17.75 -3.59
CA MET A 173 -14.27 16.44 -4.06
C MET A 173 -13.24 15.39 -3.66
N VAL A 174 -13.68 14.34 -2.98
CA VAL A 174 -12.85 13.21 -2.56
C VAL A 174 -13.49 11.90 -3.02
N ASN A 175 -12.67 10.87 -3.09
CA ASN A 175 -13.14 9.49 -3.23
C ASN A 175 -13.68 9.03 -1.87
N TRP A 176 -14.94 8.63 -1.82
CA TRP A 176 -15.61 8.17 -0.61
C TRP A 176 -15.92 6.68 -0.69
N ASP A 177 -15.56 5.96 0.34
CA ASP A 177 -15.95 4.55 0.54
C ASP A 177 -17.23 4.48 1.37
N PRO A 178 -18.40 4.15 0.76
CA PRO A 178 -19.65 4.13 1.50
C PRO A 178 -19.80 2.96 2.48
N GLU A 179 -19.04 1.88 2.29
CA GLU A 179 -19.03 0.73 3.21
C GLU A 179 -18.09 0.99 4.39
N GLY A 180 -16.91 1.54 4.11
CA GLY A 180 -15.95 1.98 5.13
C GLY A 180 -16.33 3.29 5.80
N LYS A 181 -17.28 4.06 5.26
CA LYS A 181 -17.70 5.40 5.71
C LYS A 181 -16.52 6.36 5.90
N THR A 182 -15.61 6.36 4.94
CA THR A 182 -14.36 7.14 5.01
C THR A 182 -13.87 7.62 3.66
N ALA A 183 -13.13 8.73 3.66
CA ALA A 183 -12.42 9.22 2.50
C ALA A 183 -11.25 8.29 2.14
N LEU A 184 -10.95 8.20 0.85
CA LEU A 184 -9.83 7.47 0.27
C LEU A 184 -8.89 8.44 -0.43
N ALA A 185 -7.60 8.12 -0.48
CA ALA A 185 -6.66 8.74 -1.40
C ALA A 185 -6.85 8.17 -2.82
N ASP A 186 -6.38 8.89 -3.85
CA ASP A 186 -6.58 8.50 -5.26
C ASP A 186 -5.96 7.13 -5.58
N ASP A 187 -4.87 6.79 -4.96
CA ASP A 187 -4.16 5.53 -5.11
C ASP A 187 -4.83 4.33 -4.40
N GLU A 188 -5.80 4.58 -3.49
CA GLU A 188 -6.63 3.52 -2.87
C GLU A 188 -7.83 3.12 -3.73
N VAL A 189 -7.99 3.72 -4.93
CA VAL A 189 -9.09 3.43 -5.85
C VAL A 189 -8.63 2.52 -6.99
N ILE A 190 -9.22 1.34 -7.08
CA ILE A 190 -8.94 0.36 -8.15
C ILE A 190 -9.99 0.49 -9.24
N TYR A 191 -9.58 0.90 -10.43
CA TYR A 191 -10.48 1.00 -11.57
C TYR A 191 -10.63 -0.34 -12.30
N ARG A 192 -11.89 -0.77 -12.48
CA ARG A 192 -12.26 -2.00 -13.19
C ARG A 192 -13.26 -1.70 -14.30
N GLU A 193 -13.10 -2.39 -15.43
CA GLU A 193 -14.13 -2.40 -16.48
C GLU A 193 -15.28 -3.29 -16.03
N VAL A 194 -16.50 -2.75 -16.08
CA VAL A 194 -17.73 -3.46 -15.71
C VAL A 194 -18.78 -3.30 -16.80
N ASP A 195 -19.60 -4.32 -16.97
CA ASP A 195 -20.78 -4.24 -17.83
C ASP A 195 -21.83 -3.35 -17.17
N SER A 196 -22.23 -2.32 -17.86
CA SER A 196 -23.16 -1.28 -17.42
C SER A 196 -24.18 -0.97 -18.51
N GLN A 197 -24.99 0.05 -18.28
CA GLN A 197 -25.95 0.55 -19.25
C GLN A 197 -25.83 2.05 -19.40
N LEU A 198 -26.03 2.56 -20.61
CA LEU A 198 -26.11 3.96 -20.91
C LEU A 198 -27.61 4.32 -21.16
N TYR A 199 -28.09 5.24 -20.37
CA TYR A 199 -29.50 5.65 -20.37
C TYR A 199 -29.66 7.00 -21.08
N TYR A 200 -30.57 7.07 -22.05
CA TYR A 200 -30.87 8.27 -22.80
C TYR A 200 -32.17 8.87 -22.25
N ILE A 201 -32.07 10.02 -21.59
CA ILE A 201 -33.14 10.65 -20.81
C ILE A 201 -33.51 12.00 -21.44
N LYS A 202 -34.82 12.29 -21.58
CA LYS A 202 -35.35 13.56 -22.12
C LYS A 202 -35.47 14.58 -21.00
N TYR A 203 -34.81 15.73 -21.17
CA TYR A 203 -34.98 16.93 -20.34
C TYR A 203 -35.77 17.94 -21.13
N LYS A 204 -37.00 18.27 -20.70
CA LYS A 204 -37.84 19.27 -21.37
C LYS A 204 -37.18 20.64 -21.27
N ILE A 205 -37.30 21.46 -22.31
CA ILE A 205 -36.86 22.85 -22.29
C ILE A 205 -38.04 23.71 -21.88
N LYS A 206 -37.84 24.54 -20.86
CA LYS A 206 -38.88 25.42 -20.32
C LYS A 206 -39.47 26.29 -21.43
N GLU A 207 -40.79 26.46 -21.42
CA GLU A 207 -41.55 27.30 -22.36
C GLU A 207 -41.43 26.88 -23.83
N THR A 208 -41.10 25.61 -24.09
CA THR A 208 -41.05 25.05 -25.44
C THR A 208 -41.60 23.62 -25.46
N SER A 209 -41.89 23.10 -26.67
CA SER A 209 -42.17 21.66 -26.85
C SER A 209 -40.93 20.81 -27.03
N ASP A 210 -39.76 21.44 -27.09
CA ASP A 210 -38.47 20.77 -27.33
C ASP A 210 -37.92 20.09 -26.08
N SER A 211 -37.00 19.17 -26.27
CA SER A 211 -36.25 18.51 -25.21
C SER A 211 -34.79 18.25 -25.61
N LEU A 212 -33.87 18.30 -24.65
CA LEU A 212 -32.53 17.81 -24.78
C LEU A 212 -32.51 16.33 -24.38
N ILE A 213 -31.65 15.55 -25.01
CA ILE A 213 -31.45 14.15 -24.64
C ILE A 213 -30.10 14.04 -23.98
N ILE A 214 -30.06 13.53 -22.75
CA ILE A 214 -28.88 13.34 -21.95
C ILE A 214 -28.53 11.84 -21.91
N ALA A 215 -27.29 11.48 -22.15
CA ALA A 215 -26.80 10.11 -21.99
C ALA A 215 -26.01 9.99 -20.69
N THR A 216 -26.39 9.06 -19.80
CA THR A 216 -25.74 8.87 -18.52
C THR A 216 -25.70 7.40 -18.12
N THR A 217 -24.61 6.98 -17.43
CA THR A 217 -24.52 5.67 -16.77
C THR A 217 -25.03 5.70 -15.33
N ARG A 218 -25.29 6.92 -14.78
CA ARG A 218 -25.69 7.16 -13.39
C ARG A 218 -27.01 7.96 -13.32
N PRO A 219 -28.14 7.37 -13.74
CA PRO A 219 -29.42 8.09 -13.76
C PRO A 219 -29.91 8.48 -12.36
N GLU A 220 -29.48 7.81 -11.30
CA GLU A 220 -29.83 8.18 -9.93
C GLU A 220 -29.33 9.56 -9.51
N THR A 221 -28.21 10.03 -10.11
CA THR A 221 -27.64 11.34 -9.75
C THR A 221 -28.41 12.52 -10.37
N LEU A 222 -29.36 12.28 -11.31
CA LEU A 222 -30.19 13.35 -11.85
C LEU A 222 -30.96 14.14 -10.79
N LEU A 223 -31.22 13.51 -9.64
CA LEU A 223 -31.87 14.16 -8.49
C LEU A 223 -31.06 15.35 -7.94
N GLY A 224 -29.75 15.40 -8.21
CA GLY A 224 -28.84 16.48 -7.81
C GLY A 224 -28.37 17.37 -8.97
N ASP A 225 -28.93 17.23 -10.17
CA ASP A 225 -28.52 18.04 -11.32
C ASP A 225 -28.79 19.53 -11.11
N THR A 226 -27.81 20.36 -11.47
CA THR A 226 -27.89 21.83 -11.33
C THR A 226 -27.64 22.56 -12.65
N ALA A 227 -27.28 21.90 -13.73
CA ALA A 227 -27.21 22.43 -15.08
C ALA A 227 -27.30 21.32 -16.13
N VAL A 228 -27.55 21.72 -17.38
CA VAL A 228 -27.25 20.96 -18.59
C VAL A 228 -26.18 21.72 -19.36
N CYS A 229 -25.10 21.04 -19.75
CA CYS A 229 -24.01 21.65 -20.49
C CYS A 229 -24.02 21.23 -21.96
N ILE A 230 -23.75 22.17 -22.86
CA ILE A 230 -23.66 21.99 -24.31
C ILE A 230 -22.33 22.60 -24.80
N HIS A 231 -21.82 22.13 -25.93
CA HIS A 231 -20.64 22.73 -26.52
C HIS A 231 -20.96 24.05 -27.23
N PRO A 232 -20.20 25.16 -27.03
CA PRO A 232 -20.48 26.48 -27.61
C PRO A 232 -20.55 26.48 -29.15
N ASN A 233 -19.81 25.59 -29.79
CA ASN A 233 -19.75 25.47 -31.26
C ASN A 233 -20.75 24.45 -31.83
N ASP A 234 -21.57 23.80 -31.00
CA ASP A 234 -22.56 22.83 -31.48
C ASP A 234 -23.83 23.52 -32.01
N ASN A 235 -23.94 23.56 -33.33
CA ASN A 235 -25.07 24.19 -34.00
C ASN A 235 -26.44 23.57 -33.70
N ARG A 236 -26.47 22.28 -33.26
CA ARG A 236 -27.72 21.58 -32.91
C ARG A 236 -28.40 22.23 -31.72
N PHE A 237 -27.65 22.85 -30.82
CA PHE A 237 -28.13 23.33 -29.53
C PHE A 237 -28.06 24.86 -29.34
N LYS A 238 -27.46 25.61 -30.26
CA LYS A 238 -27.33 27.10 -30.18
C LYS A 238 -28.62 27.83 -29.83
N LYS A 239 -29.77 27.35 -30.33
CA LYS A 239 -31.10 27.93 -30.06
C LYS A 239 -31.56 27.83 -28.61
N TYR A 240 -30.87 27.03 -27.80
CA TYR A 240 -31.20 26.80 -26.39
C TYR A 240 -30.27 27.54 -25.41
N LYS A 241 -29.34 28.29 -25.94
CA LYS A 241 -28.44 29.15 -25.13
C LYS A 241 -29.27 30.10 -24.26
N GLY A 242 -28.94 30.14 -22.95
CA GLY A 242 -29.63 31.01 -21.98
C GLY A 242 -31.04 30.55 -21.58
N LYS A 243 -31.53 29.43 -22.13
CA LYS A 243 -32.78 28.80 -21.68
C LYS A 243 -32.56 27.91 -20.46
N LYS A 244 -33.65 27.44 -19.90
CA LYS A 244 -33.63 26.46 -18.79
C LYS A 244 -34.14 25.10 -19.26
N ALA A 245 -33.51 24.05 -18.75
CA ALA A 245 -34.00 22.67 -18.84
C ALA A 245 -34.74 22.30 -17.54
N ILE A 246 -35.67 21.35 -17.65
CA ILE A 246 -36.39 20.80 -16.49
C ILE A 246 -35.88 19.40 -16.22
N VAL A 247 -35.31 19.22 -15.04
CA VAL A 247 -34.84 17.91 -14.56
C VAL A 247 -36.04 16.99 -14.36
N PRO A 248 -36.05 15.81 -15.00
CA PRO A 248 -37.16 14.86 -14.86
C PRO A 248 -37.43 14.46 -13.42
N LEU A 249 -38.66 14.02 -13.12
CA LEU A 249 -39.18 13.56 -11.84
C LEU A 249 -39.17 14.61 -10.73
N VAL A 250 -38.13 15.38 -10.53
CA VAL A 250 -38.03 16.43 -9.49
C VAL A 250 -38.50 17.78 -9.96
N ASN A 251 -38.74 17.96 -11.28
CA ASN A 251 -39.22 19.20 -11.92
C ASN A 251 -38.38 20.45 -11.59
N ARG A 252 -37.09 20.28 -11.25
CA ARG A 252 -36.17 21.42 -10.99
C ARG A 252 -35.81 22.09 -12.30
N GLU A 253 -35.91 23.42 -12.33
CA GLU A 253 -35.43 24.23 -13.43
C GLU A 253 -33.92 24.48 -13.29
N VAL A 254 -33.14 24.11 -14.30
CA VAL A 254 -31.69 24.29 -14.32
C VAL A 254 -31.25 25.05 -15.56
N PRO A 255 -30.21 25.90 -15.51
CA PRO A 255 -29.69 26.62 -16.66
C PRO A 255 -29.07 25.66 -17.69
N ILE A 256 -29.14 26.05 -18.97
CA ILE A 256 -28.35 25.46 -20.05
C ILE A 256 -27.09 26.31 -20.20
N ILE A 257 -25.94 25.75 -19.85
CA ILE A 257 -24.62 26.40 -19.89
C ILE A 257 -23.82 25.94 -21.10
N GLU A 258 -22.80 26.69 -21.47
CA GLU A 258 -21.88 26.36 -22.57
C GLU A 258 -20.46 26.14 -22.05
N ASP A 259 -19.85 25.01 -22.41
CA ASP A 259 -18.46 24.73 -22.09
C ASP A 259 -17.80 23.85 -23.17
N GLU A 260 -16.54 24.15 -23.48
CA GLU A 260 -15.70 23.36 -24.40
C GLU A 260 -15.37 21.96 -23.89
N TYR A 261 -15.61 21.68 -22.61
CA TYR A 261 -15.46 20.36 -22.02
C TYR A 261 -16.37 19.30 -22.65
N VAL A 262 -17.54 19.71 -23.18
CA VAL A 262 -18.51 18.77 -23.77
C VAL A 262 -17.99 18.26 -25.12
N ASP A 263 -17.86 16.94 -25.25
CA ASP A 263 -17.60 16.30 -26.53
C ASP A 263 -18.88 16.25 -27.37
N MET A 264 -18.85 16.88 -28.52
CA MET A 264 -20.02 16.98 -29.44
C MET A 264 -20.43 15.65 -30.07
N GLU A 265 -19.49 14.69 -30.14
CA GLU A 265 -19.69 13.38 -30.77
C GLU A 265 -19.99 12.28 -29.77
N PHE A 266 -19.62 12.47 -28.49
CA PHE A 266 -19.91 11.51 -27.46
C PHE A 266 -21.36 11.56 -26.97
N GLY A 267 -22.03 10.41 -26.97
CA GLY A 267 -23.40 10.27 -26.49
C GLY A 267 -24.40 11.07 -27.32
N THR A 268 -24.85 12.21 -26.80
CA THR A 268 -25.77 13.11 -27.45
C THR A 268 -25.19 14.50 -27.70
N GLY A 269 -23.98 14.79 -27.24
CA GLY A 269 -23.41 16.13 -27.23
C GLY A 269 -24.02 17.06 -26.16
N CYS A 270 -24.80 16.50 -25.24
CA CYS A 270 -25.37 17.21 -24.09
C CYS A 270 -24.99 16.47 -22.80
N LEU A 271 -24.49 17.20 -21.82
CA LEU A 271 -24.05 16.67 -20.53
C LEU A 271 -24.96 17.20 -19.41
N LYS A 272 -25.48 16.32 -18.55
CA LYS A 272 -26.05 16.74 -17.26
C LYS A 272 -24.90 17.12 -16.33
N VAL A 273 -25.07 18.10 -15.49
CA VAL A 273 -24.05 18.56 -14.55
C VAL A 273 -24.52 18.37 -13.11
N THR A 274 -23.83 17.48 -12.38
CA THR A 274 -24.13 17.16 -10.99
C THR A 274 -22.86 17.39 -10.12
N PRO A 275 -22.57 18.62 -9.73
CA PRO A 275 -21.30 19.01 -9.12
C PRO A 275 -20.93 18.23 -7.85
N SER A 276 -21.90 17.68 -7.12
CA SER A 276 -21.63 16.91 -5.90
C SER A 276 -21.23 15.46 -6.15
N HIS A 277 -21.39 14.90 -7.36
CA HIS A 277 -21.30 13.46 -7.61
C HIS A 277 -20.43 13.06 -8.81
N ASP A 278 -19.70 14.02 -9.38
CA ASP A 278 -18.70 13.78 -10.43
C ASP A 278 -17.61 14.86 -10.37
N GLU A 279 -16.34 14.44 -10.51
CA GLU A 279 -15.19 15.34 -10.40
C GLU A 279 -15.15 16.40 -11.51
N ASN A 280 -15.54 16.03 -12.74
CA ASN A 280 -15.55 16.96 -13.86
C ASN A 280 -16.74 17.92 -13.75
N ASP A 281 -17.89 17.41 -13.32
CA ASP A 281 -19.07 18.24 -13.04
C ASP A 281 -18.80 19.21 -11.88
N TYR A 282 -17.98 18.82 -10.88
CA TYR A 282 -17.55 19.73 -9.82
C TYR A 282 -16.71 20.89 -10.36
N LYS A 283 -15.75 20.60 -11.25
CA LYS A 283 -14.94 21.64 -11.91
C LYS A 283 -15.81 22.58 -12.77
N LEU A 284 -16.76 22.03 -13.52
CA LEU A 284 -17.76 22.81 -14.25
C LEU A 284 -18.62 23.66 -13.32
N GLY A 285 -19.06 23.08 -12.19
CA GLY A 285 -19.80 23.76 -11.15
C GLY A 285 -19.05 24.97 -10.60
N GLN A 286 -17.77 24.83 -10.29
CA GLN A 286 -16.92 25.95 -9.85
C GLN A 286 -16.75 27.01 -10.93
N LYS A 287 -16.49 26.62 -12.20
CA LYS A 287 -16.26 27.51 -13.32
C LYS A 287 -17.51 28.33 -13.63
N HIS A 288 -18.69 27.74 -13.56
CA HIS A 288 -19.99 28.35 -13.89
C HIS A 288 -20.80 28.79 -12.66
N ASN A 289 -20.21 28.72 -11.46
CA ASN A 289 -20.84 29.15 -10.21
C ASN A 289 -22.19 28.46 -9.92
N LEU A 290 -22.24 27.13 -10.18
CA LEU A 290 -23.44 26.32 -9.99
C LEU A 290 -23.57 25.89 -8.52
N GLU A 291 -24.81 25.67 -8.09
CA GLU A 291 -25.09 25.03 -6.81
C GLU A 291 -24.61 23.58 -6.79
N SER A 292 -24.15 23.11 -5.64
CA SER A 292 -23.76 21.71 -5.40
C SER A 292 -24.78 21.06 -4.48
N ILE A 293 -25.59 20.16 -5.01
CA ILE A 293 -26.62 19.44 -4.27
C ILE A 293 -26.14 18.03 -4.00
N ASP A 294 -25.71 17.76 -2.76
CA ASP A 294 -25.35 16.42 -2.31
C ASP A 294 -26.61 15.63 -1.98
N ILE A 295 -26.85 14.56 -2.73
CA ILE A 295 -28.05 13.70 -2.58
C ILE A 295 -27.76 12.36 -1.89
N PHE A 296 -26.52 12.07 -1.51
CA PHE A 296 -26.16 10.83 -0.82
C PHE A 296 -25.76 11.10 0.63
N ASP A 297 -26.07 10.16 1.49
CA ASP A 297 -25.48 10.05 2.83
C ASP A 297 -24.13 9.32 2.81
N ASP A 298 -23.54 9.10 3.98
CA ASP A 298 -22.24 8.43 4.11
C ASP A 298 -22.26 6.95 3.71
N GLU A 299 -23.44 6.33 3.67
CA GLU A 299 -23.65 4.94 3.22
C GLU A 299 -24.01 4.82 1.75
N GLY A 300 -24.05 5.94 1.01
CA GLY A 300 -24.45 5.99 -0.40
C GLY A 300 -25.95 5.74 -0.61
N LYS A 301 -26.77 6.01 0.40
CA LYS A 301 -28.24 6.05 0.30
C LYS A 301 -28.70 7.47 -0.06
N ILE A 302 -29.84 7.58 -0.72
CA ILE A 302 -30.42 8.90 -1.01
C ILE A 302 -30.80 9.59 0.30
N ASN A 303 -30.31 10.82 0.48
CA ASN A 303 -30.68 11.68 1.60
C ASN A 303 -31.90 12.57 1.27
N ASN A 304 -32.29 13.48 2.15
CA ASN A 304 -33.46 14.35 1.97
C ASN A 304 -33.32 15.32 0.79
N ASN A 305 -32.09 15.70 0.38
CA ASN A 305 -31.89 16.58 -0.76
C ASN A 305 -32.26 15.91 -2.11
N GLY A 306 -32.30 14.59 -2.17
CA GLY A 306 -32.77 13.85 -3.33
C GLY A 306 -34.27 14.01 -3.57
N ILE A 307 -35.04 14.48 -2.59
CA ILE A 307 -36.50 14.68 -2.61
C ILE A 307 -37.27 13.36 -2.74
N LEU A 308 -36.87 12.52 -3.69
CA LEU A 308 -37.45 11.21 -3.97
C LEU A 308 -36.50 10.09 -3.50
N TYR A 309 -37.06 8.94 -3.14
CA TYR A 309 -36.34 7.73 -2.79
C TYR A 309 -35.46 7.81 -1.52
N THR A 310 -35.68 8.77 -0.62
CA THR A 310 -34.94 8.95 0.63
C THR A 310 -34.77 7.62 1.38
N GLY A 311 -33.54 7.37 1.88
CA GLY A 311 -33.16 6.17 2.63
C GLY A 311 -32.90 4.93 1.77
N LYS A 312 -33.12 5.00 0.44
CA LYS A 312 -32.85 3.87 -0.45
C LYS A 312 -31.43 3.89 -0.99
N ASP A 313 -30.83 2.71 -1.10
CA ASP A 313 -29.53 2.48 -1.72
C ASP A 313 -29.49 2.97 -3.17
N ARG A 314 -28.39 3.64 -3.56
CA ARG A 314 -28.20 4.27 -4.88
C ARG A 314 -28.38 3.29 -6.06
N PHE A 315 -27.94 2.05 -5.95
CA PHE A 315 -28.09 1.06 -7.02
C PHE A 315 -29.53 0.53 -7.15
N LYS A 316 -30.26 0.45 -6.03
CA LYS A 316 -31.67 0.15 -6.05
C LYS A 316 -32.47 1.29 -6.67
N VAL A 317 -32.08 2.53 -6.35
CA VAL A 317 -32.67 3.75 -6.94
C VAL A 317 -32.40 3.83 -8.43
N ARG A 318 -31.17 3.52 -8.89
CA ARG A 318 -30.83 3.46 -10.32
C ARG A 318 -31.82 2.59 -11.12
N LYS A 319 -32.14 1.43 -10.59
CA LYS A 319 -33.12 0.52 -11.22
C LYS A 319 -34.57 1.05 -11.15
N GLN A 320 -34.93 1.72 -10.07
CA GLN A 320 -36.27 2.26 -9.87
C GLN A 320 -36.53 3.51 -10.73
N ILE A 321 -35.57 4.42 -10.77
CA ILE A 321 -35.69 5.70 -11.48
C ILE A 321 -35.88 5.48 -12.99
N ILE A 322 -35.27 4.45 -13.58
CA ILE A 322 -35.43 4.10 -14.97
C ILE A 322 -36.89 3.68 -15.26
N LYS A 323 -37.48 2.89 -14.38
CA LYS A 323 -38.92 2.52 -14.54
C LYS A 323 -39.85 3.69 -14.42
N ASP A 324 -39.52 4.64 -13.54
CA ASP A 324 -40.36 5.80 -13.32
C ASP A 324 -40.21 6.83 -14.45
N LEU A 325 -38.99 6.99 -15.03
CA LEU A 325 -38.74 7.77 -16.25
C LEU A 325 -39.47 7.20 -17.50
N ASP A 326 -39.53 5.88 -17.62
CA ASP A 326 -40.20 5.18 -18.70
C ASP A 326 -41.74 5.44 -18.62
N LYS A 327 -42.32 5.27 -17.41
CA LYS A 327 -43.75 5.53 -17.16
C LYS A 327 -44.22 6.97 -17.60
N ILE A 328 -43.34 7.97 -17.42
CA ILE A 328 -43.63 9.36 -17.79
C ILE A 328 -43.17 9.70 -19.20
N GLY A 329 -42.71 8.71 -20.00
CA GLY A 329 -42.27 8.86 -21.38
C GLY A 329 -40.98 9.68 -21.56
N GLN A 330 -40.16 9.81 -20.52
CA GLN A 330 -38.88 10.54 -20.54
C GLN A 330 -37.66 9.65 -20.73
N LEU A 331 -37.79 8.34 -20.69
CA LEU A 331 -36.75 7.40 -21.11
C LEU A 331 -36.85 7.20 -22.62
N LYS A 332 -35.79 7.52 -23.37
CA LYS A 332 -35.76 7.37 -24.83
C LYS A 332 -35.15 6.03 -25.27
N LYS A 333 -34.06 5.61 -24.64
CA LYS A 333 -33.28 4.43 -25.03
C LYS A 333 -32.46 3.95 -23.88
N VAL A 334 -32.14 2.66 -23.85
CA VAL A 334 -31.16 2.03 -22.99
C VAL A 334 -30.28 1.16 -23.87
N GLU A 335 -28.97 1.23 -23.69
CA GLU A 335 -28.01 0.38 -24.40
C GLU A 335 -26.92 -0.16 -23.48
N ASN A 336 -26.38 -1.32 -23.83
CA ASN A 336 -25.27 -1.90 -23.09
C ASN A 336 -24.01 -1.04 -23.26
N TYR A 337 -23.32 -0.80 -22.18
CA TYR A 337 -22.14 0.05 -22.18
C TYR A 337 -21.08 -0.54 -21.21
N LYS A 338 -19.84 -0.61 -21.66
CA LYS A 338 -18.72 -0.95 -20.79
C LYS A 338 -18.19 0.30 -20.12
N ASN A 339 -18.20 0.32 -18.80
CA ASN A 339 -17.79 1.46 -18.02
C ASN A 339 -16.61 1.11 -17.09
N LYS A 340 -15.69 2.06 -16.93
CA LYS A 340 -14.58 1.94 -16.00
C LYS A 340 -14.96 2.60 -14.68
N ILE A 341 -15.14 1.79 -13.63
CA ILE A 341 -15.63 2.23 -12.32
C ILE A 341 -14.55 2.05 -11.27
N GLY A 342 -14.43 3.00 -10.33
CA GLY A 342 -13.55 2.95 -9.18
C GLY A 342 -14.13 2.10 -8.04
N PHE A 343 -13.30 1.25 -7.46
CA PHE A 343 -13.61 0.42 -6.30
C PHE A 343 -12.62 0.71 -5.18
N SER A 344 -13.09 0.72 -3.94
CA SER A 344 -12.21 0.75 -2.78
C SER A 344 -11.31 -0.49 -2.74
N GLU A 345 -10.01 -0.30 -2.61
CA GLU A 345 -9.06 -1.42 -2.48
C GLU A 345 -9.35 -2.27 -1.23
N ARG A 346 -9.97 -1.68 -0.20
CA ARG A 346 -10.13 -2.30 1.12
C ARG A 346 -11.46 -3.01 1.31
N THR A 347 -12.56 -2.39 0.88
CA THR A 347 -13.91 -2.92 1.08
C THR A 347 -14.50 -3.55 -0.18
N ASP A 348 -13.88 -3.30 -1.34
CA ASP A 348 -14.40 -3.66 -2.67
C ASP A 348 -15.72 -2.93 -3.03
N ALA A 349 -16.11 -1.92 -2.24
CA ALA A 349 -17.27 -1.08 -2.54
C ALA A 349 -17.02 -0.17 -3.73
N VAL A 350 -18.04 0.11 -4.51
CA VAL A 350 -17.97 1.15 -5.56
C VAL A 350 -17.81 2.51 -4.90
N VAL A 351 -16.73 3.19 -5.25
CA VAL A 351 -16.40 4.53 -4.73
C VAL A 351 -17.41 5.57 -5.18
N GLU A 352 -17.77 6.50 -4.28
CA GLU A 352 -18.63 7.63 -4.56
C GLU A 352 -17.84 8.94 -4.52
N PRO A 353 -17.80 9.73 -5.60
CA PRO A 353 -17.29 11.10 -5.52
C PRO A 353 -18.15 11.92 -4.55
N LYS A 354 -17.54 12.53 -3.54
CA LYS A 354 -18.23 13.26 -2.48
C LYS A 354 -17.52 14.57 -2.15
N ILE A 355 -18.27 15.66 -2.02
CA ILE A 355 -17.74 16.93 -1.51
C ILE A 355 -17.63 16.81 0.01
N SER A 356 -16.41 16.92 0.54
CA SER A 356 -16.15 16.77 1.96
C SER A 356 -15.05 17.71 2.44
N THR A 357 -15.13 18.07 3.72
CA THR A 357 -14.07 18.83 4.40
C THR A 357 -13.05 17.85 4.96
N GLN A 358 -11.85 17.84 4.38
CA GLN A 358 -10.80 16.90 4.73
C GLN A 358 -9.47 17.63 4.98
N TRP A 359 -8.49 16.91 5.52
CA TRP A 359 -7.11 17.36 5.63
C TRP A 359 -6.30 16.89 4.44
N PHE A 360 -5.50 17.81 3.88
CA PHE A 360 -4.69 17.56 2.69
C PHE A 360 -3.25 17.97 2.89
N LEU A 361 -2.33 17.20 2.30
CA LEU A 361 -0.92 17.56 2.15
C LEU A 361 -0.65 18.02 0.71
N LYS A 362 -0.14 19.24 0.54
CA LYS A 362 0.28 19.78 -0.76
C LYS A 362 1.52 19.06 -1.27
N MET A 363 1.37 18.34 -2.37
CA MET A 363 2.45 17.50 -2.90
C MET A 363 3.36 18.24 -3.91
N LYS A 364 2.88 19.32 -4.52
CA LYS A 364 3.51 19.97 -5.66
C LYS A 364 4.96 20.38 -5.43
N GLU A 365 5.29 20.93 -4.26
CA GLU A 365 6.63 21.42 -3.95
C GLU A 365 7.52 20.32 -3.37
N ILE A 366 7.01 19.59 -2.39
CA ILE A 366 7.79 18.58 -1.65
C ILE A 366 8.18 17.38 -2.50
N LYS A 367 7.46 17.09 -3.61
CA LYS A 367 7.77 15.98 -4.53
C LYS A 367 8.99 16.23 -5.42
N LYS A 368 9.39 17.49 -5.64
CA LYS A 368 10.42 17.84 -6.64
C LYS A 368 11.77 17.15 -6.41
N PRO A 369 12.37 17.22 -5.20
CA PRO A 369 13.65 16.54 -4.95
C PRO A 369 13.53 15.01 -5.12
N ALA A 370 12.41 14.42 -4.65
CA ALA A 370 12.16 12.99 -4.77
C ALA A 370 12.11 12.52 -6.23
N LEU A 371 11.43 13.26 -7.10
CA LEU A 371 11.37 12.96 -8.53
C LEU A 371 12.76 13.05 -9.19
N GLN A 372 13.49 14.14 -8.96
CA GLN A 372 14.79 14.38 -9.60
C GLN A 372 15.83 13.32 -9.23
N ASN A 373 15.89 12.93 -7.96
CA ASN A 373 16.92 12.00 -7.50
C ASN A 373 16.69 10.56 -7.99
N VAL A 374 15.46 10.14 -8.22
CA VAL A 374 15.16 8.87 -8.89
C VAL A 374 15.48 8.96 -10.38
N LEU A 375 15.13 10.08 -11.04
CA LEU A 375 15.42 10.25 -12.46
C LEU A 375 16.93 10.29 -12.77
N ASN A 376 17.72 10.83 -11.86
CA ASN A 376 19.20 10.92 -11.98
C ASN A 376 19.93 9.65 -11.50
N ASP A 377 19.23 8.57 -11.18
CA ASP A 377 19.78 7.31 -10.66
C ASP A 377 20.55 7.46 -9.32
N ASN A 378 20.34 8.53 -8.56
CA ASN A 378 20.84 8.63 -7.18
C ASN A 378 20.16 7.58 -6.28
N ILE A 379 18.89 7.27 -6.56
CA ILE A 379 18.17 6.12 -6.01
C ILE A 379 17.95 5.15 -7.17
N GLN A 380 18.45 3.92 -7.06
CA GLN A 380 18.40 2.95 -8.13
C GLN A 380 17.21 2.00 -7.98
N PHE A 381 16.41 1.83 -9.03
CA PHE A 381 15.29 0.90 -9.07
C PHE A 381 15.69 -0.39 -9.79
N HIS A 382 15.41 -1.51 -9.16
CA HIS A 382 15.64 -2.86 -9.70
C HIS A 382 14.30 -3.62 -9.80
N PRO A 383 13.71 -3.80 -11.01
CA PRO A 383 14.25 -3.44 -12.33
C PRO A 383 14.04 -1.95 -12.70
N LYS A 384 14.93 -1.40 -13.51
CA LYS A 384 14.90 0.00 -13.96
C LYS A 384 13.60 0.42 -14.66
N LYS A 385 12.86 -0.51 -15.29
CA LYS A 385 11.60 -0.22 -16.01
C LYS A 385 10.54 0.46 -15.11
N LEU A 386 10.56 0.23 -13.80
CA LEU A 386 9.61 0.83 -12.84
C LEU A 386 9.84 2.33 -12.62
N LYS A 387 10.99 2.85 -13.01
CA LYS A 387 11.30 4.29 -12.98
C LYS A 387 10.34 5.11 -13.85
N ASN A 388 9.90 4.58 -15.00
CA ASN A 388 8.93 5.27 -15.86
C ASN A 388 7.54 5.40 -15.21
N MET A 389 7.10 4.34 -14.52
CA MET A 389 5.83 4.34 -13.79
C MET A 389 5.89 5.33 -12.61
N TYR A 390 6.99 5.32 -11.86
CA TYR A 390 7.25 6.30 -10.79
C TYR A 390 7.22 7.74 -11.32
N LYS A 391 7.93 8.01 -12.44
CA LYS A 391 7.95 9.32 -13.09
C LYS A 391 6.54 9.81 -13.43
N SER A 392 5.79 9.00 -14.17
CA SER A 392 4.44 9.35 -14.60
C SER A 392 3.52 9.68 -13.43
N TRP A 393 3.57 8.91 -12.36
CA TRP A 393 2.77 9.17 -11.16
C TRP A 393 3.21 10.45 -10.44
N MET A 394 4.52 10.63 -10.22
CA MET A 394 5.06 11.81 -9.53
C MET A 394 4.79 13.12 -10.29
N GLU A 395 4.78 13.10 -11.62
CA GLU A 395 4.46 14.28 -12.41
C GLU A 395 2.99 14.71 -12.22
N ASN A 396 2.08 13.75 -12.08
CA ASN A 396 0.63 13.97 -12.03
C ASN A 396 0.02 13.85 -10.62
N ILE A 397 0.82 13.72 -9.57
CA ILE A 397 0.31 13.56 -8.20
C ILE A 397 -0.50 14.77 -7.75
N ASN A 398 -1.70 14.53 -7.25
CA ASN A 398 -2.56 15.51 -6.61
C ASN A 398 -2.17 15.73 -5.14
N ASP A 399 -2.82 16.70 -4.49
CA ASP A 399 -2.72 16.85 -3.04
C ASP A 399 -3.25 15.60 -2.35
N TRP A 400 -2.51 15.11 -1.37
CA TRP A 400 -2.83 13.87 -0.69
C TRP A 400 -3.87 14.10 0.41
N CYS A 401 -5.06 13.48 0.30
CA CYS A 401 -6.05 13.42 1.37
C CYS A 401 -5.54 12.53 2.50
N ILE A 402 -5.21 13.14 3.64
CA ILE A 402 -4.55 12.45 4.77
C ILE A 402 -5.49 12.15 5.95
N SER A 403 -6.75 12.56 5.91
CA SER A 403 -7.74 12.27 6.96
C SER A 403 -8.58 11.04 6.64
N ARG A 404 -8.93 10.27 7.68
CA ARG A 404 -9.81 9.10 7.62
C ARG A 404 -10.80 9.15 8.77
N GLN A 405 -12.06 8.87 8.49
CA GLN A 405 -13.17 8.84 9.46
C GLN A 405 -13.22 7.50 10.19
N LEU A 406 -12.13 7.18 10.88
CA LEU A 406 -11.89 5.93 11.57
C LEU A 406 -11.44 6.19 13.02
N TRP A 407 -11.41 5.14 13.84
CA TRP A 407 -10.94 5.23 15.22
C TRP A 407 -9.54 4.64 15.44
N TRP A 408 -9.16 3.63 14.63
CA TRP A 408 -7.89 2.93 14.75
C TRP A 408 -6.79 3.60 13.92
N GLY A 409 -5.92 4.36 14.57
CA GLY A 409 -4.79 5.05 13.96
C GLY A 409 -4.37 6.30 14.76
N HIS A 410 -3.48 7.10 14.16
CA HIS A 410 -2.99 8.32 14.75
C HIS A 410 -4.06 9.43 14.64
N GLN A 411 -4.65 9.82 15.74
CA GLN A 411 -5.67 10.89 15.77
C GLN A 411 -5.05 12.22 15.34
N ILE A 412 -5.77 12.98 14.51
CA ILE A 412 -5.31 14.27 13.99
C ILE A 412 -5.11 15.26 15.15
N PRO A 413 -3.94 15.93 15.26
CA PRO A 413 -3.59 16.79 16.38
C PRO A 413 -4.16 18.22 16.22
N ALA A 414 -5.41 18.33 15.79
CA ALA A 414 -6.16 19.57 15.66
C ALA A 414 -7.24 19.66 16.74
N TYR A 415 -7.36 20.81 17.39
CA TYR A 415 -8.29 21.04 18.51
C TYR A 415 -9.22 22.20 18.15
N TYR A 416 -10.51 21.91 18.06
CA TYR A 416 -11.55 22.90 17.72
C TYR A 416 -11.96 23.71 18.94
N LEU A 417 -12.18 25.00 18.69
CA LEU A 417 -12.69 25.97 19.64
C LEU A 417 -14.22 26.15 19.43
N PRO A 418 -14.96 26.65 20.43
CA PRO A 418 -16.42 26.88 20.32
C PRO A 418 -16.83 27.78 19.15
N ASN A 419 -15.94 28.68 18.73
CA ASN A 419 -16.20 29.62 17.63
C ASN A 419 -15.91 28.99 16.22
N GLY A 420 -15.66 27.68 16.14
CA GLY A 420 -15.36 26.96 14.90
C GLY A 420 -13.93 27.11 14.37
N LYS A 421 -13.08 27.94 15.00
CA LYS A 421 -11.63 27.94 14.71
C LYS A 421 -10.98 26.71 15.31
N PHE A 422 -9.75 26.42 14.93
CA PHE A 422 -8.97 25.33 15.50
C PHE A 422 -7.50 25.75 15.69
N VAL A 423 -6.80 25.00 16.52
CA VAL A 423 -5.35 25.07 16.73
C VAL A 423 -4.75 23.69 16.54
N VAL A 424 -3.54 23.63 16.00
CA VAL A 424 -2.78 22.39 15.84
C VAL A 424 -1.71 22.33 16.91
N ALA A 425 -1.68 21.24 17.70
CA ALA A 425 -0.77 21.10 18.83
C ALA A 425 -0.53 19.62 19.16
N GLU A 426 0.61 19.31 19.78
CA GLU A 426 1.02 17.96 20.15
C GLU A 426 0.04 17.28 21.13
N ASN A 427 -0.50 18.07 22.04
CA ASN A 427 -1.44 17.60 23.06
C ASN A 427 -2.39 18.74 23.49
N ILE A 428 -3.41 18.39 24.27
CA ILE A 428 -4.46 19.32 24.69
C ILE A 428 -3.93 20.48 25.55
N LYS A 429 -2.83 20.28 26.29
CA LYS A 429 -2.23 21.34 27.11
C LYS A 429 -1.58 22.41 26.24
N GLU A 430 -0.84 22.02 25.23
CA GLU A 430 -0.25 22.93 24.24
C GLU A 430 -1.34 23.57 23.36
N ALA A 431 -2.40 22.81 23.02
CA ALA A 431 -3.56 23.35 22.34
C ALA A 431 -4.22 24.46 23.14
N LEU A 432 -4.40 24.30 24.47
CA LEU A 432 -4.96 25.33 25.35
C LEU A 432 -4.09 26.60 25.37
N LYS A 433 -2.76 26.45 25.40
CA LYS A 433 -1.84 27.63 25.34
C LYS A 433 -2.01 28.40 24.02
N LYS A 434 -2.12 27.64 22.87
CA LYS A 434 -2.35 28.26 21.54
C LYS A 434 -3.76 28.89 21.47
N ALA A 435 -4.79 28.22 21.99
CA ALA A 435 -6.17 28.68 21.98
C ALA A 435 -6.36 29.98 22.83
N LYS A 436 -5.71 30.08 24.00
CA LYS A 436 -5.74 31.28 24.84
C LYS A 436 -5.12 32.52 24.20
N LYS A 437 -4.29 32.37 23.18
CA LYS A 437 -3.82 33.52 22.37
C LYS A 437 -4.91 34.04 21.42
N ILE A 438 -5.92 33.23 21.12
CA ILE A 438 -7.06 33.60 20.26
C ILE A 438 -8.20 34.17 21.13
N ASP A 439 -8.47 33.49 22.25
CA ASP A 439 -9.48 33.87 23.20
C ASP A 439 -9.07 33.42 24.61
N THR A 440 -8.85 34.38 25.51
CA THR A 440 -8.35 34.14 26.87
C THR A 440 -9.34 33.42 27.79
N SER A 441 -10.64 33.42 27.43
CA SER A 441 -11.70 32.76 28.22
C SER A 441 -11.74 31.23 28.04
N ILE A 442 -11.07 30.70 27.04
CA ILE A 442 -11.11 29.27 26.68
C ILE A 442 -10.48 28.42 27.80
N THR A 443 -11.18 27.37 28.16
CA THR A 443 -10.75 26.32 29.09
C THR A 443 -10.41 25.03 28.37
N ILE A 444 -9.84 24.05 29.06
CA ILE A 444 -9.52 22.77 28.50
C ILE A 444 -10.76 21.98 28.03
N ASN A 445 -11.89 22.18 28.72
CA ASN A 445 -13.16 21.52 28.42
C ASN A 445 -13.85 22.08 27.17
N ASP A 446 -13.43 23.24 26.70
CA ASP A 446 -13.96 23.87 25.48
C ASP A 446 -13.25 23.37 24.22
N LEU A 447 -12.16 22.64 24.40
CA LEU A 447 -11.37 22.10 23.26
C LEU A 447 -11.82 20.69 22.92
N LYS A 448 -12.19 20.50 21.64
CA LYS A 448 -12.53 19.19 21.08
C LYS A 448 -11.47 18.79 20.04
N GLN A 449 -10.75 17.67 20.29
CA GLN A 449 -9.82 17.15 19.31
C GLN A 449 -10.58 16.63 18.08
N ASP A 450 -9.97 16.77 16.91
CA ASP A 450 -10.49 16.20 15.65
C ASP A 450 -10.76 14.70 15.83
N GLU A 451 -11.92 14.23 15.39
CA GLU A 451 -12.32 12.84 15.55
C GLU A 451 -11.66 11.91 14.51
N ASP A 452 -11.19 12.49 13.41
CA ASP A 452 -10.53 11.75 12.35
C ASP A 452 -9.12 11.32 12.74
N ILE A 453 -8.63 10.31 12.04
CA ILE A 453 -7.24 9.84 12.13
C ILE A 453 -6.49 10.14 10.84
N LEU A 454 -5.18 10.03 10.90
CA LEU A 454 -4.31 10.12 9.74
C LEU A 454 -4.33 8.83 8.92
N ASP A 455 -4.19 8.97 7.60
CA ASP A 455 -3.92 7.86 6.69
C ASP A 455 -2.73 7.03 7.19
N THR A 456 -2.85 5.70 7.14
CA THR A 456 -1.79 4.78 7.58
C THR A 456 -0.45 5.07 6.91
N TRP A 457 -0.48 5.49 5.64
CA TRP A 457 0.73 5.83 4.89
C TRP A 457 1.43 7.10 5.38
N PHE A 458 0.71 7.97 6.11
CA PHE A 458 1.30 9.16 6.76
C PHE A 458 2.17 8.80 7.98
N SER A 459 2.06 7.60 8.52
CA SER A 459 3.02 7.07 9.49
C SER A 459 4.13 6.27 8.81
N SER A 460 3.75 5.39 7.87
CA SER A 460 4.70 4.46 7.25
C SER A 460 5.72 5.13 6.33
N TRP A 461 5.44 6.33 5.80
CA TRP A 461 6.40 7.09 4.98
C TRP A 461 7.61 7.59 5.77
N LEU A 462 7.50 7.65 7.11
CA LEU A 462 8.59 8.04 8.01
C LEU A 462 9.46 6.83 8.43
N TRP A 463 9.07 5.61 8.06
CA TRP A 463 9.63 4.38 8.59
C TRP A 463 11.16 4.33 8.60
N PRO A 464 11.90 4.64 7.51
CA PRO A 464 13.37 4.60 7.50
C PRO A 464 14.02 5.61 8.45
N ILE A 465 13.30 6.65 8.87
CA ILE A 465 13.78 7.72 9.74
C ILE A 465 13.36 7.46 11.19
N SER A 466 12.06 7.17 11.38
CA SER A 466 11.46 7.09 12.72
C SER A 466 11.88 5.84 13.50
N VAL A 467 12.21 4.72 12.83
CA VAL A 467 12.73 3.51 13.50
C VAL A 467 14.09 3.74 14.17
N PHE A 468 14.81 4.78 13.79
CA PHE A 468 16.05 5.26 14.41
C PHE A 468 15.86 6.55 15.19
N ASP A 469 14.61 6.92 15.52
CA ASP A 469 14.26 8.15 16.23
C ASP A 469 14.79 9.43 15.55
N GLY A 470 14.94 9.40 14.23
CA GLY A 470 15.57 10.48 13.45
C GLY A 470 14.70 11.69 13.20
N ILE A 471 13.41 11.68 13.62
CA ILE A 471 12.52 12.84 13.61
C ILE A 471 12.64 13.61 14.94
N ASN A 472 12.49 12.93 16.09
CA ASN A 472 12.53 13.59 17.40
C ASN A 472 13.96 13.92 17.82
N ASN A 473 14.94 13.05 17.48
CA ASN A 473 16.36 13.21 17.77
C ASN A 473 17.20 13.11 16.49
N PRO A 474 17.18 14.16 15.63
CA PRO A 474 17.76 14.09 14.27
C PRO A 474 19.28 13.90 14.24
N ASP A 475 19.96 14.11 15.34
CA ASP A 475 21.41 14.05 15.48
C ASP A 475 21.92 12.84 16.27
N ASN A 476 21.04 11.87 16.63
CA ASN A 476 21.46 10.70 17.38
C ASN A 476 22.43 9.81 16.59
N GLU A 477 23.17 8.96 17.28
CA GLU A 477 24.21 8.12 16.70
C GLU A 477 23.64 7.08 15.71
N GLU A 478 22.48 6.52 15.99
CA GLU A 478 21.89 5.47 15.17
C GLU A 478 21.43 5.97 13.80
N ILE A 479 20.73 7.13 13.76
CA ILE A 479 20.33 7.71 12.48
C ILE A 479 21.53 8.13 11.64
N LYS A 480 22.59 8.64 12.26
CA LYS A 480 23.84 9.01 11.57
C LYS A 480 24.57 7.80 11.00
N TYR A 481 24.46 6.65 11.64
CA TYR A 481 25.17 5.45 11.23
C TYR A 481 24.37 4.61 10.23
N TYR A 482 23.06 4.41 10.45
CA TYR A 482 22.22 3.48 9.68
C TYR A 482 21.47 4.14 8.52
N TYR A 483 21.36 5.45 8.48
CA TYR A 483 20.67 6.20 7.43
C TYR A 483 21.67 6.93 6.52
N PRO A 484 21.50 6.93 5.18
CA PRO A 484 20.44 6.26 4.43
C PRO A 484 20.57 4.74 4.50
N THR A 485 19.42 4.05 4.49
CA THR A 485 19.42 2.59 4.45
C THR A 485 20.01 2.07 3.13
N SER A 486 20.53 0.85 3.12
CA SER A 486 21.23 0.30 1.95
C SER A 486 20.27 -0.08 0.85
N ASP A 487 19.34 -0.96 1.19
CA ASP A 487 18.36 -1.52 0.26
C ASP A 487 16.95 -1.44 0.85
N LEU A 488 15.99 -1.14 0.00
CA LEU A 488 14.58 -1.35 0.27
C LEU A 488 14.10 -2.51 -0.61
N VAL A 489 13.49 -3.55 -0.02
CA VAL A 489 12.92 -4.67 -0.75
C VAL A 489 11.40 -4.63 -0.59
N THR A 490 10.67 -4.43 -1.68
CA THR A 490 9.21 -4.26 -1.61
C THR A 490 8.51 -4.76 -2.88
N ALA A 491 7.18 -4.82 -2.87
CA ALA A 491 6.38 -5.14 -4.04
C ALA A 491 6.13 -3.89 -4.91
N PRO A 492 6.06 -4.02 -6.25
CA PRO A 492 5.77 -2.90 -7.13
C PRO A 492 4.39 -2.28 -6.91
N GLU A 493 3.48 -2.99 -6.30
CA GLU A 493 2.11 -2.54 -6.00
C GLU A 493 2.07 -1.37 -5.01
N ILE A 494 3.09 -1.23 -4.14
CA ILE A 494 3.16 -0.15 -3.15
C ILE A 494 4.21 0.91 -3.48
N ILE A 495 4.57 1.03 -4.76
CA ILE A 495 5.52 2.06 -5.21
C ILE A 495 4.99 3.48 -4.92
N PHE A 496 3.70 3.73 -5.12
CA PHE A 496 3.08 5.03 -4.91
C PHE A 496 2.71 5.26 -3.44
N PHE A 497 2.16 4.23 -2.82
CA PHE A 497 1.72 4.28 -1.42
C PHE A 497 2.88 4.48 -0.45
N TRP A 498 4.02 3.83 -0.71
CA TRP A 498 5.09 3.75 0.28
C TRP A 498 6.43 4.26 -0.24
N VAL A 499 6.95 3.68 -1.35
CA VAL A 499 8.29 4.00 -1.85
C VAL A 499 8.43 5.49 -2.17
N ALA A 500 7.51 6.03 -2.98
CA ALA A 500 7.53 7.43 -3.38
C ALA A 500 7.39 8.37 -2.18
N ARG A 501 6.50 8.04 -1.24
CA ARG A 501 6.27 8.83 -0.04
C ARG A 501 7.46 8.80 0.92
N MET A 502 8.12 7.65 1.10
CA MET A 502 9.38 7.60 1.87
C MET A 502 10.49 8.44 1.24
N ILE A 503 10.61 8.45 -0.09
CA ILE A 503 11.59 9.30 -0.77
C ILE A 503 11.28 10.78 -0.51
N ILE A 504 10.00 11.18 -0.57
CA ILE A 504 9.58 12.55 -0.28
C ILE A 504 9.92 12.93 1.17
N SER A 505 9.57 12.10 2.15
CA SER A 505 9.88 12.38 3.57
C SER A 505 11.38 12.41 3.86
N GLY A 506 12.17 11.56 3.19
CA GLY A 506 13.63 11.58 3.30
C GLY A 506 14.22 12.92 2.90
N TYR A 507 13.83 13.45 1.75
CA TYR A 507 14.29 14.77 1.31
C TYR A 507 13.70 15.91 2.12
N GLU A 508 12.48 15.81 2.63
CA GLU A 508 11.90 16.84 3.47
C GLU A 508 12.60 16.94 4.84
N TYR A 509 12.83 15.81 5.51
CA TYR A 509 13.30 15.79 6.90
C TYR A 509 14.80 15.54 7.07
N ARG A 510 15.44 14.83 6.12
CA ARG A 510 16.88 14.52 6.18
C ARG A 510 17.69 15.21 5.09
N LYS A 511 17.04 15.84 4.09
CA LYS A 511 17.67 16.41 2.91
C LYS A 511 18.51 15.40 2.13
N GLU A 512 18.22 14.13 2.31
CA GLU A 512 18.96 12.99 1.78
C GLU A 512 18.01 11.86 1.39
N MET A 513 18.46 10.97 0.52
CA MET A 513 17.71 9.79 0.12
C MET A 513 17.45 8.84 1.32
N PRO A 514 16.27 8.23 1.44
CA PRO A 514 16.02 7.29 2.53
C PRO A 514 16.67 5.91 2.33
N PHE A 515 16.97 5.54 1.09
CA PHE A 515 17.65 4.30 0.70
C PHE A 515 18.37 4.48 -0.65
N LYS A 516 19.43 3.69 -0.85
CA LYS A 516 20.23 3.75 -2.08
C LYS A 516 19.61 2.96 -3.22
N ASN A 517 19.05 1.79 -2.92
CA ASN A 517 18.48 0.87 -3.89
C ASN A 517 17.07 0.45 -3.50
N VAL A 518 16.22 0.23 -4.51
CA VAL A 518 14.89 -0.36 -4.34
C VAL A 518 14.80 -1.62 -5.19
N TYR A 519 14.75 -2.77 -4.53
CA TYR A 519 14.49 -4.05 -5.16
C TYR A 519 13.00 -4.35 -5.15
N PHE A 520 12.40 -4.42 -6.31
CA PHE A 520 10.99 -4.78 -6.45
C PHE A 520 10.85 -6.29 -6.67
N THR A 521 10.16 -6.95 -5.75
CA THR A 521 9.86 -8.38 -5.85
C THR A 521 8.85 -8.68 -6.94
N GLY A 522 8.83 -9.91 -7.41
CA GLY A 522 7.74 -10.39 -8.26
C GLY A 522 6.45 -10.59 -7.46
N ILE A 523 5.31 -10.46 -8.15
CA ILE A 523 4.01 -10.82 -7.58
C ILE A 523 3.86 -12.35 -7.65
N VAL A 524 3.58 -12.98 -6.51
CA VAL A 524 3.34 -14.42 -6.46
C VAL A 524 1.95 -14.74 -7.00
N ARG A 525 1.88 -15.59 -8.02
CA ARG A 525 0.66 -16.00 -8.72
C ARG A 525 0.49 -17.52 -8.68
N ASP A 526 -0.74 -17.97 -8.72
CA ASP A 526 -1.07 -19.38 -8.86
C ASP A 526 -0.81 -19.88 -10.30
N GLU A 527 -0.96 -21.19 -10.54
CA GLU A 527 -0.78 -21.81 -11.85
C GLU A 527 -1.72 -21.24 -12.93
N LYS A 528 -2.87 -20.68 -12.54
CA LYS A 528 -3.81 -19.97 -13.40
C LYS A 528 -3.44 -18.50 -13.62
N ARG A 529 -2.24 -18.07 -13.18
CA ARG A 529 -1.72 -16.72 -13.26
C ARG A 529 -2.49 -15.67 -12.43
N ARG A 530 -3.39 -16.09 -11.52
CA ARG A 530 -4.10 -15.18 -10.63
C ARG A 530 -3.18 -14.83 -9.46
N LYS A 531 -3.25 -13.57 -8.99
CA LYS A 531 -2.55 -13.15 -7.77
C LYS A 531 -2.96 -14.05 -6.61
N MET A 532 -2.00 -14.57 -5.86
CA MET A 532 -2.29 -15.33 -4.65
C MET A 532 -2.81 -14.41 -3.56
N SER A 533 -3.99 -14.74 -3.02
CA SER A 533 -4.59 -14.05 -1.89
C SER A 533 -5.37 -15.02 -1.02
N LYS A 534 -5.56 -14.66 0.24
CA LYS A 534 -6.37 -15.46 1.17
C LYS A 534 -7.85 -15.46 0.80
N SER A 535 -8.34 -14.31 0.33
CA SER A 535 -9.75 -14.16 -0.08
C SER A 535 -10.13 -15.08 -1.24
N LEU A 536 -9.18 -15.38 -2.14
CA LEU A 536 -9.38 -16.32 -3.24
C LEU A 536 -9.12 -17.79 -2.85
N GLY A 537 -8.60 -18.06 -1.64
CA GLY A 537 -8.27 -19.42 -1.19
C GLY A 537 -7.19 -20.13 -2.03
N ASN A 538 -6.42 -19.37 -2.83
CA ASN A 538 -5.42 -19.91 -3.76
C ASN A 538 -3.97 -19.75 -3.26
N SER A 539 -3.78 -19.29 -2.02
CA SER A 539 -2.45 -19.20 -1.38
C SER A 539 -2.31 -20.32 -0.35
N PRO A 540 -1.33 -21.21 -0.48
CA PRO A 540 -1.06 -22.21 0.53
C PRO A 540 -0.62 -21.55 1.84
N ASP A 541 -0.82 -22.24 2.96
CA ASP A 541 -0.32 -21.78 4.25
C ASP A 541 1.21 -21.93 4.29
N PRO A 542 1.96 -20.81 4.49
CA PRO A 542 3.41 -20.89 4.54
C PRO A 542 3.97 -21.77 5.68
N ILE A 543 3.28 -21.83 6.82
CA ILE A 543 3.70 -22.66 7.95
C ILE A 543 3.60 -24.15 7.60
N GLU A 544 2.51 -24.55 6.96
CA GLU A 544 2.34 -25.94 6.53
C GLU A 544 3.38 -26.34 5.44
N LEU A 545 3.70 -25.41 4.54
CA LEU A 545 4.78 -25.65 3.57
C LEU A 545 6.14 -25.81 4.26
N MET A 546 6.46 -24.98 5.26
CA MET A 546 7.70 -25.08 6.01
C MET A 546 7.77 -26.37 6.84
N LYS A 547 6.66 -26.82 7.43
CA LYS A 547 6.61 -28.13 8.09
C LYS A 547 6.90 -29.29 7.13
N LYS A 548 6.42 -29.20 5.89
CA LYS A 548 6.56 -30.27 4.88
C LYS A 548 7.92 -30.28 4.20
N TYR A 549 8.48 -29.11 3.89
CA TYR A 549 9.68 -28.97 3.07
C TYR A 549 10.88 -28.35 3.80
N GLY A 550 10.68 -27.87 5.02
CA GLY A 550 11.64 -27.04 5.74
C GLY A 550 11.65 -25.58 5.28
N ALA A 551 12.14 -24.69 6.12
CA ALA A 551 12.29 -23.26 5.76
C ALA A 551 13.27 -23.11 4.58
N ASP A 552 14.39 -23.83 4.56
CA ASP A 552 15.35 -23.81 3.45
C ASP A 552 14.73 -24.28 2.13
N GLY A 553 13.86 -25.30 2.18
CA GLY A 553 13.12 -25.78 0.99
C GLY A 553 12.18 -24.73 0.42
N VAL A 554 11.43 -24.04 1.28
CA VAL A 554 10.53 -22.96 0.86
C VAL A 554 11.31 -21.76 0.32
N ARG A 555 12.35 -21.31 1.03
CA ARG A 555 13.21 -20.18 0.64
C ARG A 555 13.87 -20.41 -0.72
N SER A 556 14.54 -21.56 -0.88
CA SER A 556 15.20 -21.93 -2.15
C SER A 556 14.19 -22.07 -3.28
N GLY A 557 13.05 -22.72 -3.01
CA GLY A 557 11.99 -22.92 -3.99
C GLY A 557 11.42 -21.59 -4.52
N MET A 558 11.18 -20.63 -3.64
CA MET A 558 10.72 -19.30 -4.04
C MET A 558 11.74 -18.58 -4.93
N LEU A 559 13.03 -18.74 -4.67
CA LEU A 559 14.08 -18.02 -5.38
C LEU A 559 14.43 -18.62 -6.74
N PHE A 560 14.24 -19.92 -6.98
CA PHE A 560 14.57 -20.55 -8.26
C PHE A 560 13.84 -19.90 -9.45
N SER A 561 12.72 -19.23 -9.23
CA SER A 561 11.87 -18.69 -10.29
C SER A 561 11.43 -17.23 -10.02
N ALA A 562 12.17 -16.47 -9.21
CA ALA A 562 11.78 -15.13 -8.76
C ALA A 562 12.73 -14.01 -9.25
N PRO A 563 12.87 -13.74 -10.55
CA PRO A 563 13.63 -12.59 -11.01
C PRO A 563 12.95 -11.27 -10.60
N ALA A 564 13.75 -10.23 -10.35
CA ALA A 564 13.26 -8.92 -9.92
C ALA A 564 12.13 -8.37 -10.81
N GLY A 565 11.04 -7.94 -10.21
CA GLY A 565 9.92 -7.26 -10.86
C GLY A 565 9.08 -8.10 -11.82
N ASN A 566 9.31 -9.39 -11.93
CA ASN A 566 8.50 -10.31 -12.74
C ASN A 566 7.61 -11.18 -11.85
N ALA A 567 6.46 -11.61 -12.38
CA ALA A 567 5.57 -12.49 -11.63
C ALA A 567 6.22 -13.85 -11.40
N LEU A 568 6.11 -14.37 -10.17
CA LEU A 568 6.46 -15.74 -9.81
C LEU A 568 5.21 -16.62 -9.95
N LEU A 569 5.24 -17.61 -10.81
CA LEU A 569 4.25 -18.67 -10.82
C LEU A 569 4.64 -19.72 -9.78
N PHE A 570 3.96 -19.68 -8.64
CA PHE A 570 4.25 -20.60 -7.54
C PHE A 570 3.67 -21.98 -7.82
N ASN A 571 4.53 -22.98 -7.65
CA ASN A 571 4.16 -24.39 -7.64
C ASN A 571 4.87 -25.04 -6.45
N GLU A 572 4.19 -25.89 -5.71
CA GLU A 572 4.73 -26.59 -4.54
C GLU A 572 5.95 -27.47 -4.86
N LYS A 573 6.08 -27.95 -6.09
CA LYS A 573 7.26 -28.69 -6.58
C LYS A 573 8.55 -27.87 -6.49
N LEU A 574 8.47 -26.54 -6.51
CA LEU A 574 9.64 -25.67 -6.29
C LEU A 574 10.19 -25.82 -4.86
N CYS A 575 9.30 -25.92 -3.88
CA CYS A 575 9.70 -26.15 -2.48
C CYS A 575 10.32 -27.55 -2.32
N GLU A 576 9.79 -28.55 -3.04
CA GLU A 576 10.38 -29.89 -3.07
C GLU A 576 11.79 -29.90 -3.70
N GLN A 577 11.99 -29.14 -4.79
CA GLN A 577 13.31 -28.95 -5.40
C GLN A 577 14.29 -28.32 -4.41
N GLY A 578 13.87 -27.27 -3.67
CA GLY A 578 14.68 -26.64 -2.64
C GLY A 578 15.07 -27.62 -1.52
N ARG A 579 14.11 -28.40 -1.01
CA ARG A 579 14.39 -29.47 -0.04
C ARG A 579 15.39 -30.51 -0.57
N ASN A 580 15.21 -30.92 -1.82
CA ASN A 580 16.11 -31.91 -2.44
C ASN A 580 17.53 -31.35 -2.60
N PHE A 581 17.69 -30.06 -2.85
CA PHE A 581 18.99 -29.40 -2.88
C PHE A 581 19.66 -29.39 -1.49
N SER A 582 18.92 -29.02 -0.43
CA SER A 582 19.43 -29.09 0.95
C SER A 582 19.85 -30.52 1.32
N ASN A 583 19.07 -31.51 0.95
CA ASN A 583 19.40 -32.93 1.19
C ASN A 583 20.61 -33.40 0.37
N LYS A 584 20.84 -32.87 -0.84
CA LYS A 584 22.04 -33.14 -1.65
C LYS A 584 23.29 -32.63 -0.95
N LEU A 585 23.26 -31.39 -0.44
CA LEU A 585 24.34 -30.80 0.35
C LEU A 585 24.64 -31.64 1.62
N TRP A 586 23.59 -32.05 2.32
CA TRP A 586 23.69 -32.90 3.51
C TRP A 586 24.38 -34.22 3.20
N ASN A 587 23.99 -34.90 2.12
CA ASN A 587 24.56 -36.17 1.72
C ASN A 587 26.02 -36.03 1.24
N ALA A 588 26.36 -34.97 0.54
CA ALA A 588 27.74 -34.67 0.15
C ALA A 588 28.61 -34.46 1.39
N PHE A 589 28.14 -33.67 2.38
CA PHE A 589 28.85 -33.48 3.62
C PHE A 589 29.01 -34.78 4.44
N ARG A 590 27.96 -35.60 4.50
CA ARG A 590 27.97 -36.90 5.16
C ARG A 590 29.02 -37.86 4.53
N LEU A 591 29.11 -37.85 3.21
CA LEU A 591 30.10 -38.64 2.46
C LEU A 591 31.53 -38.19 2.81
N ILE A 592 31.81 -36.88 2.76
CA ILE A 592 33.11 -36.33 3.11
C ILE A 592 33.49 -36.69 4.54
N LYS A 593 32.56 -36.65 5.49
CA LYS A 593 32.82 -37.04 6.90
C LYS A 593 33.10 -38.53 7.10
N SER A 594 32.73 -39.36 6.13
CA SER A 594 33.04 -40.80 6.20
C SER A 594 34.45 -41.14 5.72
N PHE A 595 35.12 -40.23 5.03
CA PHE A 595 36.49 -40.45 4.56
C PHE A 595 37.48 -40.39 5.72
N LYS A 596 38.51 -41.24 5.65
CA LYS A 596 39.70 -41.15 6.49
C LYS A 596 40.68 -40.19 5.82
N VAL A 597 41.11 -39.20 6.57
CA VAL A 597 42.15 -38.27 6.08
C VAL A 597 43.47 -39.03 6.07
N GLY A 598 44.01 -39.28 4.89
CA GLY A 598 45.34 -39.87 4.67
C GLY A 598 46.44 -38.83 4.48
N ASN A 599 47.63 -39.29 4.16
CA ASN A 599 48.72 -38.40 3.76
C ASN A 599 48.42 -37.73 2.43
N LYS A 600 48.96 -36.52 2.23
CA LYS A 600 48.79 -35.74 1.01
C LYS A 600 49.38 -36.52 -0.18
N ASP A 601 48.57 -36.78 -1.20
CA ASP A 601 48.98 -37.43 -2.43
C ASP A 601 49.02 -36.41 -3.55
N ASP A 602 50.15 -36.28 -4.23
CA ASP A 602 50.36 -35.34 -5.34
C ASP A 602 49.56 -35.77 -6.61
N ASN A 603 49.11 -37.03 -6.69
CA ASN A 603 48.31 -37.51 -7.83
C ASN A 603 46.96 -36.78 -7.98
N ASN A 604 46.40 -36.28 -6.87
CA ASN A 604 45.12 -35.55 -6.88
C ASN A 604 45.28 -34.03 -7.05
N ARG A 605 46.48 -33.51 -7.20
CA ARG A 605 46.78 -32.07 -7.27
C ARG A 605 46.04 -31.38 -8.39
N ILE A 606 46.00 -31.97 -9.58
CA ILE A 606 45.32 -31.39 -10.76
C ILE A 606 43.82 -31.22 -10.51
N VAL A 607 43.19 -32.23 -9.87
CA VAL A 607 41.74 -32.18 -9.57
C VAL A 607 41.45 -31.11 -8.53
N ILE A 608 42.30 -30.98 -7.51
CA ILE A 608 42.16 -29.94 -6.47
C ILE A 608 42.35 -28.56 -7.07
N GLU A 609 43.35 -28.36 -7.91
CA GLU A 609 43.58 -27.07 -8.60
C GLU A 609 42.43 -26.73 -9.53
N TRP A 610 41.87 -27.70 -10.26
CA TRP A 610 40.72 -27.53 -11.12
C TRP A 610 39.47 -27.09 -10.34
N ILE A 611 39.11 -27.80 -9.26
CA ILE A 611 37.93 -27.45 -8.45
C ILE A 611 38.08 -26.09 -7.76
N ASN A 612 39.29 -25.75 -7.29
CA ASN A 612 39.58 -24.44 -6.71
C ASN A 612 39.42 -23.31 -7.76
N SER A 613 39.90 -23.55 -9.00
CA SER A 613 39.73 -22.60 -10.11
C SER A 613 38.25 -22.42 -10.43
N LYS A 614 37.48 -23.48 -10.54
CA LYS A 614 36.03 -23.44 -10.75
C LYS A 614 35.30 -22.74 -9.61
N PHE A 615 35.68 -22.99 -8.37
CA PHE A 615 35.09 -22.34 -7.20
C PHE A 615 35.30 -20.83 -7.24
N ASN A 616 36.52 -20.37 -7.55
CA ASN A 616 36.84 -18.95 -7.65
C ASN A 616 36.11 -18.27 -8.82
N GLU A 617 35.97 -18.95 -9.96
CA GLU A 617 35.15 -18.49 -11.08
C GLU A 617 33.69 -18.29 -10.65
N LYS A 618 33.11 -19.27 -9.93
CA LYS A 618 31.72 -19.21 -9.46
C LYS A 618 31.48 -18.17 -8.36
N ILE A 619 32.46 -17.94 -7.49
CA ILE A 619 32.39 -16.82 -6.54
C ILE A 619 32.30 -15.49 -7.28
N SER A 620 33.12 -15.27 -8.31
CA SER A 620 33.09 -14.05 -9.12
C SER A 620 31.76 -13.88 -9.82
N GLU A 621 31.21 -14.94 -10.43
CA GLU A 621 29.90 -14.95 -11.09
C GLU A 621 28.76 -14.63 -10.10
N VAL A 622 28.77 -15.26 -8.94
CA VAL A 622 27.78 -15.00 -7.87
C VAL A 622 27.84 -13.54 -7.39
N ASN A 623 29.04 -12.99 -7.22
CA ASN A 623 29.22 -11.58 -6.84
C ASN A 623 28.72 -10.63 -7.94
N ASP A 624 28.96 -10.94 -9.21
CA ASP A 624 28.40 -10.17 -10.33
C ASP A 624 26.87 -10.20 -10.34
N HIS A 625 26.26 -11.37 -10.13
CA HIS A 625 24.80 -11.48 -10.00
C HIS A 625 24.25 -10.62 -8.86
N PHE A 626 24.86 -10.66 -7.68
CA PHE A 626 24.43 -9.83 -6.56
C PHE A 626 24.59 -8.34 -6.84
N SER A 627 25.69 -7.91 -7.49
CA SER A 627 25.89 -6.50 -7.85
C SER A 627 24.82 -5.97 -8.80
N LYS A 628 24.18 -6.86 -9.57
CA LYS A 628 23.09 -6.58 -10.52
C LYS A 628 21.70 -6.93 -9.96
N TYR A 629 21.61 -7.27 -8.69
CA TYR A 629 20.36 -7.74 -8.04
C TYR A 629 19.69 -8.94 -8.73
N ARG A 630 20.50 -9.84 -9.32
CA ARG A 630 20.06 -11.09 -9.95
C ARG A 630 20.15 -12.26 -8.97
N ILE A 631 19.38 -12.19 -7.89
CA ILE A 631 19.50 -13.13 -6.75
C ILE A 631 19.15 -14.56 -7.16
N SER A 632 18.14 -14.74 -8.04
CA SER A 632 17.79 -16.06 -8.58
C SER A 632 18.92 -16.67 -9.39
N ASP A 633 19.61 -15.86 -10.22
CA ASP A 633 20.75 -16.33 -11.02
C ASP A 633 21.93 -16.74 -10.14
N ALA A 634 22.17 -15.99 -9.06
CA ALA A 634 23.19 -16.34 -8.07
C ALA A 634 22.92 -17.72 -7.42
N LEU A 635 21.65 -17.98 -7.04
CA LEU A 635 21.26 -19.29 -6.50
C LEU A 635 21.41 -20.41 -7.55
N LEU A 636 21.03 -20.16 -8.81
CA LEU A 636 21.15 -21.13 -9.88
C LEU A 636 22.62 -21.46 -10.20
N THR A 637 23.50 -20.47 -10.17
CA THR A 637 24.96 -20.67 -10.30
C THR A 637 25.50 -21.57 -9.18
N LEU A 638 25.13 -21.32 -7.92
CA LEU A 638 25.50 -22.18 -6.80
C LEU A 638 24.91 -23.59 -6.90
N TYR A 639 23.66 -23.70 -7.31
CA TYR A 639 22.97 -24.97 -7.49
C TYR A 639 23.71 -25.85 -8.52
N LYS A 640 24.03 -25.29 -9.69
CA LYS A 640 24.77 -25.99 -10.76
C LYS A 640 26.18 -26.37 -10.29
N PHE A 641 26.93 -25.46 -9.68
CA PHE A 641 28.26 -25.74 -9.17
C PHE A 641 28.25 -26.92 -8.19
N VAL A 642 27.34 -26.91 -7.21
CA VAL A 642 27.26 -28.00 -6.22
C VAL A 642 26.85 -29.32 -6.87
N TRP A 643 25.86 -29.28 -7.76
CA TRP A 643 25.27 -30.50 -8.32
C TRP A 643 26.16 -31.14 -9.37
N GLU A 644 26.67 -30.33 -10.28
CA GLU A 644 27.42 -30.80 -11.46
C GLU A 644 28.94 -30.86 -11.20
N ASP A 645 29.54 -29.77 -10.77
CA ASP A 645 31.00 -29.70 -10.61
C ASP A 645 31.48 -30.36 -9.32
N PHE A 646 30.96 -29.91 -8.16
CA PHE A 646 31.45 -30.37 -6.86
C PHE A 646 31.11 -31.84 -6.55
N CYS A 647 29.87 -32.25 -6.74
CA CYS A 647 29.47 -33.64 -6.45
C CYS A 647 30.07 -34.64 -7.44
N ASN A 648 30.24 -34.30 -8.72
CA ASN A 648 30.91 -35.15 -9.68
C ASN A 648 32.42 -35.32 -9.36
N CYS A 649 33.05 -34.22 -8.96
CA CYS A 649 34.47 -34.28 -8.50
C CYS A 649 34.65 -35.19 -7.32
N LEU A 650 33.77 -35.13 -6.30
CA LEU A 650 33.84 -36.03 -5.14
C LEU A 650 33.76 -37.52 -5.52
N LEU A 651 32.96 -37.86 -6.51
CA LEU A 651 32.84 -39.26 -6.98
C LEU A 651 34.14 -39.75 -7.60
N TYR A 652 34.86 -38.93 -8.36
CA TYR A 652 36.15 -39.30 -8.96
C TYR A 652 37.32 -39.34 -7.99
N THR A 653 37.28 -38.50 -6.97
CA THR A 653 38.36 -38.46 -5.94
C THR A 653 38.19 -39.48 -4.82
N SER A 654 37.02 -40.10 -4.71
CA SER A 654 36.72 -41.11 -3.68
C SER A 654 36.96 -42.55 -4.16
N THR A 655 37.26 -42.74 -5.45
CA THR A 655 37.66 -44.04 -6.02
C THR A 655 39.17 -44.19 -6.09
#